data_acdc89cc3187411b90e6127ad179e282
#
_entry.id   acdc89cc3187411b90e6127ad179e282
#
_cell.length_a   1.000
_cell.length_b   1.000
_cell.length_c   1.000
_cell.angle_alpha   90.00
_cell.angle_beta   90.00
_cell.angle_gamma   90.00
#
_symmetry.space_group_name_H-M   'P 1'
#
loop_
_entity.id
_entity.type
_entity.pdbx_description
1 polymer ?
#
loop_
_entity_poly.entity_id
_entity_poly.type
_entity_poly.pdbx_seq_one_letter_code
_entity_poly.pdbx_strand_id
1 'polypeptide(L)'
;MKKIILSLLLTTAASTAMMADEPRPVTENKMSRPLSLVMNDLEKQFGVKFKYNVDTAYLTLDYAQSRVRPYSLEETLANVLAPFDFKAWDQGKGTWKIKPYEHPRRYDRDGEKFVAYLNSLYSNREQWEPRRNALRKEVRERLGIDSLLAKCVNKPAILGKVRKMDGYTVQNIALELVPGYYTCGSIYAPNNSLAKKKVANGGKYPVIICPNGHWTDGRYNGDLQTRYATLARMGAICISFDIFGWGESELQVGKESHATSIAHVWQALCGEKLLDYALTRKDVDPTRIASNGGSGGGTHAALLATIDDRFTACCPVVSVCSHFDGGCPCESGLPIQYSQGRTCNIELLATFAPKPVMIVGDEGDWTHTYPTIEIPYMRRIYAFYGAVDKFQSVFLPGQRHDFNKDKRQAVYDFFTSVWGLANENLDESKVTIEEASALQSFGSVEKLPAGARTTIKALIEENFDREMRQTYFDLRWAAGLKEKAQKWADTLHLDDPAKTRCVRGLIYAHLNAVTTWHNEHADDCPAGVNPRTGEVLREVDRQIIADAAQPRSYHETLMSGLRSMLTEEQVCKILDCYTVGKVEFTMRAYRDIVPNITAVEDSVCYNYLCEAREMAIDYKTMKEISEIFAIYKDKCEEYFNTHGRNWREMYRDFIKKRQAEKNK
;
A
#
# COMPACT_ATOMS: atom_id res chain seq x y z
N MET A 1 41.33 -48.98 -9.48
CA MET A 1 40.56 -48.58 -8.31
C MET A 1 40.34 -47.07 -8.20
N LYS A 2 41.33 -46.20 -8.44
CA LYS A 2 41.11 -44.72 -8.35
C LYS A 2 40.16 -44.12 -9.41
N LYS A 3 40.00 -44.70 -10.59
CA LYS A 3 39.08 -44.20 -11.65
C LYS A 3 37.61 -44.60 -11.42
N ILE A 4 37.38 -45.71 -10.69
CA ILE A 4 36.00 -46.16 -10.37
C ILE A 4 35.43 -45.36 -9.20
N ILE A 5 36.23 -44.89 -8.26
CA ILE A 5 35.79 -44.05 -7.12
C ILE A 5 35.43 -42.63 -7.59
N LEU A 6 36.14 -42.10 -8.60
CA LEU A 6 35.82 -40.77 -9.16
C LEU A 6 34.54 -40.77 -9.99
N SER A 7 34.20 -41.88 -10.65
CA SER A 7 32.96 -42.04 -11.41
C SER A 7 31.72 -42.16 -10.50
N LEU A 8 31.86 -42.80 -9.31
CA LEU A 8 30.77 -42.90 -8.33
C LEU A 8 30.54 -41.59 -7.58
N LEU A 9 31.55 -40.77 -7.37
CA LEU A 9 31.41 -39.45 -6.74
C LEU A 9 30.78 -38.40 -7.68
N LEU A 10 31.01 -38.53 -9.00
CA LEU A 10 30.37 -37.65 -10.01
C LEU A 10 28.92 -38.02 -10.27
N THR A 11 28.52 -39.29 -10.14
CA THR A 11 27.14 -39.73 -10.26
C THR A 11 26.27 -39.35 -9.05
N THR A 12 26.86 -39.34 -7.84
CA THR A 12 26.13 -38.88 -6.62
C THR A 12 25.99 -37.34 -6.56
N ALA A 13 26.93 -36.57 -7.12
CA ALA A 13 26.80 -35.12 -7.21
C ALA A 13 25.82 -34.69 -8.26
N ALA A 14 25.66 -35.42 -9.39
CA ALA A 14 24.69 -35.14 -10.41
C ALA A 14 23.23 -35.47 -10.00
N SER A 15 23.05 -36.53 -9.19
CA SER A 15 21.72 -36.88 -8.68
C SER A 15 21.23 -35.97 -7.55
N THR A 16 22.13 -35.34 -6.79
CA THR A 16 21.73 -34.32 -5.77
C THR A 16 21.42 -32.95 -6.39
N ALA A 17 21.98 -32.61 -7.55
CA ALA A 17 21.69 -31.37 -8.22
C ALA A 17 20.35 -31.41 -9.00
N MET A 18 19.87 -32.58 -9.41
CA MET A 18 18.56 -32.73 -10.07
C MET A 18 17.37 -32.88 -9.09
N MET A 19 17.61 -33.02 -7.80
CA MET A 19 16.57 -33.11 -6.77
C MET A 19 16.26 -31.74 -6.12
N ALA A 20 16.88 -30.66 -6.58
CA ALA A 20 16.67 -29.32 -5.99
C ALA A 20 15.47 -28.56 -6.54
N ASP A 21 14.76 -29.10 -7.55
CA ASP A 21 13.70 -28.41 -8.27
C ASP A 21 12.30 -29.07 -8.14
N GLU A 22 12.14 -30.05 -7.29
CA GLU A 22 10.80 -30.43 -6.87
C GLU A 22 10.38 -29.50 -5.73
N PRO A 23 9.21 -28.83 -5.82
CA PRO A 23 8.65 -28.13 -4.68
C PRO A 23 8.53 -29.16 -3.57
N ARG A 24 9.35 -29.01 -2.52
CA ARG A 24 9.21 -29.85 -1.33
C ARG A 24 7.75 -29.75 -0.91
N PRO A 25 7.05 -30.86 -0.72
CA PRO A 25 5.73 -30.79 -0.12
C PRO A 25 5.91 -29.96 1.15
N VAL A 26 4.97 -29.04 1.41
CA VAL A 26 4.92 -28.28 2.66
C VAL A 26 4.55 -29.28 3.75
N THR A 27 5.46 -30.22 3.99
CA THR A 27 5.42 -31.07 5.15
C THR A 27 5.74 -30.17 6.31
N GLU A 28 4.76 -30.06 7.20
CA GLU A 28 4.83 -29.46 8.53
C GLU A 28 6.24 -29.00 8.88
N ASN A 29 6.53 -27.74 8.62
CA ASN A 29 7.74 -27.16 9.16
C ASN A 29 7.56 -27.14 10.68
N LYS A 30 7.96 -28.21 11.37
CA LYS A 30 7.83 -28.37 12.83
C LYS A 30 8.48 -27.23 13.62
N MET A 31 9.23 -26.35 12.93
CA MET A 31 9.85 -25.16 13.51
C MET A 31 9.00 -23.91 13.30
N SER A 32 7.95 -23.97 12.49
CA SER A 32 7.01 -22.88 12.28
C SER A 32 5.83 -22.99 13.23
N ARG A 33 5.41 -21.87 13.80
CA ARG A 33 4.28 -21.81 14.74
C ARG A 33 3.42 -20.59 14.45
N PRO A 34 2.08 -20.69 14.58
CA PRO A 34 1.21 -19.52 14.55
C PRO A 34 1.68 -18.44 15.52
N LEU A 35 1.84 -17.21 15.05
CA LEU A 35 2.31 -16.09 15.88
C LEU A 35 1.44 -15.92 17.13
N SER A 36 0.12 -16.10 17.00
CA SER A 36 -0.82 -16.02 18.12
C SER A 36 -0.50 -17.00 19.24
N LEU A 37 -0.09 -18.24 18.90
CA LEU A 37 0.30 -19.24 19.91
C LEU A 37 1.65 -18.90 20.55
N VAL A 38 2.60 -18.40 19.77
CA VAL A 38 3.88 -17.91 20.31
C VAL A 38 3.64 -16.78 21.29
N MET A 39 2.80 -15.79 20.93
CA MET A 39 2.50 -14.67 21.82
C MET A 39 1.78 -15.10 23.11
N ASN A 40 0.86 -16.05 23.03
CA ASN A 40 0.19 -16.61 24.23
C ASN A 40 1.19 -17.32 25.17
N ASP A 41 2.17 -18.03 24.60
CA ASP A 41 3.22 -18.67 25.40
C ASP A 41 4.14 -17.63 26.07
N LEU A 42 4.43 -16.53 25.37
CA LEU A 42 5.21 -15.42 25.94
C LEU A 42 4.44 -14.71 27.07
N GLU A 43 3.11 -14.53 26.98
CA GLU A 43 2.32 -14.02 28.08
C GLU A 43 2.49 -14.86 29.34
N LYS A 44 2.44 -16.19 29.21
CA LYS A 44 2.62 -17.12 30.31
C LYS A 44 4.05 -17.11 30.84
N GLN A 45 5.04 -17.15 29.94
CA GLN A 45 6.45 -17.23 30.29
C GLN A 45 6.95 -16.00 31.05
N PHE A 46 6.54 -14.81 30.61
CA PHE A 46 7.01 -13.53 31.15
C PHE A 46 6.02 -12.88 32.13
N GLY A 47 4.84 -13.47 32.36
CA GLY A 47 3.82 -12.90 33.25
C GLY A 47 3.24 -11.57 32.78
N VAL A 48 3.13 -11.37 31.48
CA VAL A 48 2.67 -10.11 30.85
C VAL A 48 1.36 -10.30 30.09
N LYS A 49 0.77 -9.18 29.64
CA LYS A 49 -0.41 -9.15 28.78
C LYS A 49 -0.16 -8.34 27.53
N PHE A 50 -0.58 -8.89 26.38
CA PHE A 50 -0.50 -8.19 25.10
C PHE A 50 -1.87 -7.65 24.68
N LYS A 51 -1.89 -6.38 24.30
CA LYS A 51 -3.04 -5.73 23.64
C LYS A 51 -2.69 -5.51 22.17
N TYR A 52 -3.53 -6.00 21.29
CA TYR A 52 -3.28 -5.96 19.85
C TYR A 52 -4.05 -4.82 19.18
N ASN A 53 -3.35 -4.07 18.35
CA ASN A 53 -3.92 -3.18 17.33
C ASN A 53 -3.67 -3.74 15.92
N VAL A 54 -3.34 -5.02 15.84
CA VAL A 54 -2.96 -5.73 14.62
C VAL A 54 -3.53 -7.13 14.67
N ASP A 55 -3.74 -7.69 13.50
CA ASP A 55 -4.16 -9.06 13.36
C ASP A 55 -2.94 -9.99 13.34
N THR A 56 -2.85 -10.91 14.29
CA THR A 56 -1.75 -11.87 14.40
C THR A 56 -2.14 -13.29 14.01
N ALA A 57 -3.41 -13.52 13.69
CA ALA A 57 -3.94 -14.89 13.61
C ALA A 57 -3.52 -15.67 12.39
N TYR A 58 -3.34 -14.98 11.27
CA TYR A 58 -2.94 -15.56 9.99
C TYR A 58 -1.41 -15.59 9.79
N LEU A 59 -0.65 -15.23 10.83
CA LEU A 59 0.80 -15.15 10.73
C LEU A 59 1.44 -16.40 11.31
N THR A 60 2.36 -16.98 10.55
CA THR A 60 3.19 -18.11 10.97
C THR A 60 4.63 -17.64 11.13
N LEU A 61 5.20 -17.88 12.30
CA LEU A 61 6.57 -17.52 12.63
C LEU A 61 7.48 -18.71 12.40
N ASP A 62 8.37 -18.61 11.43
CA ASP A 62 9.39 -19.61 11.16
C ASP A 62 10.48 -19.59 12.24
N TYR A 63 10.95 -20.77 12.60
CA TYR A 63 11.97 -20.96 13.63
C TYR A 63 11.61 -20.30 14.97
N ALA A 64 10.33 -20.37 15.37
CA ALA A 64 9.76 -19.64 16.50
C ALA A 64 10.60 -19.79 17.79
N GLN A 65 11.05 -21.00 18.11
CA GLN A 65 11.83 -21.24 19.33
C GLN A 65 13.20 -20.55 19.33
N SER A 66 13.87 -20.49 18.17
CA SER A 66 15.17 -19.82 18.08
C SER A 66 15.08 -18.29 18.20
N ARG A 67 13.89 -17.72 18.10
CA ARG A 67 13.64 -16.28 18.26
C ARG A 67 13.35 -15.86 19.70
N VAL A 68 13.01 -16.81 20.57
CA VAL A 68 12.74 -16.53 21.99
C VAL A 68 14.04 -16.40 22.77
N ARG A 69 14.17 -15.31 23.54
CA ARG A 69 15.25 -15.10 24.52
C ARG A 69 14.67 -15.21 25.91
N PRO A 70 14.84 -16.36 26.60
CA PRO A 70 14.18 -16.62 27.87
C PRO A 70 14.55 -15.64 28.99
N TYR A 71 15.61 -14.88 28.80
CA TYR A 71 16.13 -13.89 29.74
C TYR A 71 15.71 -12.44 29.43
N SER A 72 15.09 -12.17 28.26
CA SER A 72 14.72 -10.81 27.84
C SER A 72 13.43 -10.81 27.02
N LEU A 73 12.38 -10.23 27.59
CA LEU A 73 11.12 -10.03 26.87
C LEU A 73 11.27 -9.07 25.71
N GLU A 74 12.02 -7.98 25.88
CA GLU A 74 12.21 -6.97 24.84
C GLU A 74 12.92 -7.55 23.60
N GLU A 75 14.02 -8.28 23.79
CA GLU A 75 14.71 -8.94 22.69
C GLU A 75 13.82 -10.00 22.02
N THR A 76 13.07 -10.73 22.82
CA THR A 76 12.12 -11.72 22.31
C THR A 76 11.08 -11.06 21.43
N LEU A 77 10.44 -9.99 21.92
CA LEU A 77 9.42 -9.26 21.16
C LEU A 77 10.02 -8.66 19.88
N ALA A 78 11.24 -8.11 19.95
CA ALA A 78 11.92 -7.62 18.77
C ALA A 78 12.13 -8.72 17.73
N ASN A 79 12.62 -9.89 18.12
CA ASN A 79 12.89 -11.00 17.22
C ASN A 79 11.62 -11.66 16.65
N VAL A 80 10.55 -11.71 17.44
CA VAL A 80 9.28 -12.38 17.10
C VAL A 80 8.40 -11.49 16.21
N LEU A 81 8.38 -10.17 16.46
CA LEU A 81 7.47 -9.25 15.82
C LEU A 81 8.03 -8.59 14.55
N ALA A 82 9.36 -8.44 14.47
CA ALA A 82 10.01 -7.82 13.33
C ALA A 82 9.69 -8.45 11.96
N PRO A 83 9.60 -9.78 11.81
CA PRO A 83 9.26 -10.39 10.52
C PRO A 83 7.88 -10.00 9.97
N PHE A 84 7.02 -9.46 10.83
CA PHE A 84 5.63 -9.10 10.49
C PHE A 84 5.39 -7.60 10.45
N ASP A 85 6.43 -6.80 10.54
CA ASP A 85 6.30 -5.35 10.67
C ASP A 85 5.42 -4.94 11.87
N PHE A 86 5.66 -5.58 13.03
CA PHE A 86 5.03 -5.23 14.31
C PHE A 86 6.08 -4.84 15.34
N LYS A 87 5.70 -3.98 16.28
CA LYS A 87 6.48 -3.62 17.46
C LYS A 87 5.59 -3.62 18.70
N ALA A 88 6.19 -3.91 19.84
CA ALA A 88 5.55 -3.84 21.16
C ALA A 88 6.00 -2.57 21.89
N TRP A 89 5.06 -1.92 22.57
CA TRP A 89 5.30 -0.77 23.46
C TRP A 89 4.85 -1.12 24.88
N ASP A 90 5.74 -0.95 25.83
CA ASP A 90 5.41 -1.10 27.23
C ASP A 90 4.41 0.01 27.67
N GLN A 91 3.31 -0.42 28.29
CA GLN A 91 2.27 0.45 28.83
C GLN A 91 2.34 0.51 30.37
N GLY A 92 3.36 -0.11 30.95
CA GLY A 92 3.48 -0.31 32.39
C GLY A 92 2.58 -1.42 32.94
N LYS A 93 2.84 -1.81 34.20
CA LYS A 93 2.09 -2.85 34.93
C LYS A 93 2.00 -4.20 34.19
N GLY A 94 3.07 -4.55 33.44
CA GLY A 94 3.14 -5.80 32.70
C GLY A 94 2.22 -5.86 31.47
N THR A 95 1.74 -4.74 30.98
CA THR A 95 0.90 -4.67 29.77
C THR A 95 1.70 -4.07 28.61
N TRP A 96 1.69 -4.76 27.45
CA TRP A 96 2.36 -4.33 26.25
C TRP A 96 1.35 -4.15 25.11
N LYS A 97 1.48 -3.07 24.33
CA LYS A 97 0.63 -2.80 23.17
C LYS A 97 1.39 -3.10 21.88
N ILE A 98 0.84 -3.99 21.05
CA ILE A 98 1.39 -4.38 19.77
C ILE A 98 0.69 -3.59 18.67
N LYS A 99 1.48 -2.96 17.80
CA LYS A 99 1.00 -2.13 16.68
C LYS A 99 1.80 -2.45 15.42
N PRO A 100 1.28 -2.09 14.24
CA PRO A 100 2.07 -2.08 13.01
C PRO A 100 3.32 -1.22 13.18
N TYR A 101 4.43 -1.72 12.68
CA TYR A 101 5.70 -1.02 12.69
C TYR A 101 6.60 -1.61 11.60
N GLU A 102 7.02 -0.81 10.65
CA GLU A 102 7.78 -1.28 9.49
C GLU A 102 9.20 -1.75 9.85
N HIS A 103 9.38 -3.05 10.04
CA HIS A 103 10.69 -3.65 10.24
C HIS A 103 11.24 -4.20 8.91
N PRO A 104 12.54 -4.30 8.77
CA PRO A 104 13.63 -3.83 9.64
C PRO A 104 13.87 -2.33 9.54
N ARG A 105 12.98 -1.59 8.93
CA ARG A 105 13.13 -0.20 8.51
C ARG A 105 12.95 0.81 9.63
N ARG A 106 12.48 0.38 10.78
CA ARG A 106 12.19 1.26 11.93
C ARG A 106 12.94 0.93 13.21
N TYR A 107 13.77 -0.10 13.22
CA TYR A 107 14.74 -0.26 14.31
C TYR A 107 16.02 0.48 13.98
N ASP A 108 16.49 1.30 14.89
CA ASP A 108 17.74 2.06 14.76
C ASP A 108 18.89 1.15 14.35
N ARG A 109 19.01 0.00 15.02
CA ARG A 109 20.02 -1.02 14.71
C ARG A 109 19.92 -1.55 13.27
N ASP A 110 18.74 -1.68 12.73
CA ASP A 110 18.54 -2.18 11.37
C ASP A 110 18.82 -1.09 10.34
N GLY A 111 18.44 0.15 10.65
CA GLY A 111 18.84 1.33 9.88
C GLY A 111 20.35 1.51 9.85
N GLU A 112 21.02 1.42 11.01
CA GLU A 112 22.48 1.46 11.14
C GLU A 112 23.16 0.37 10.30
N LYS A 113 22.70 -0.90 10.43
CA LYS A 113 23.23 -2.00 9.63
C LYS A 113 23.00 -1.80 8.14
N PHE A 114 21.85 -1.25 7.77
CA PHE A 114 21.55 -1.04 6.37
C PHE A 114 22.43 0.08 5.78
N VAL A 115 22.61 1.19 6.49
CA VAL A 115 23.55 2.25 6.07
C VAL A 115 25.00 1.75 6.05
N ALA A 116 25.40 0.89 7.00
CA ALA A 116 26.71 0.23 6.95
C ALA A 116 26.86 -0.65 5.70
N TYR A 117 25.82 -1.40 5.34
CA TYR A 117 25.79 -2.16 4.07
C TYR A 117 25.91 -1.22 2.86
N LEU A 118 25.14 -0.15 2.79
CA LEU A 118 25.26 0.84 1.70
C LEU A 118 26.67 1.41 1.63
N ASN A 119 27.26 1.75 2.76
CA ASN A 119 28.62 2.25 2.85
C ASN A 119 29.67 1.27 2.32
N SER A 120 29.38 -0.04 2.33
CA SER A 120 30.26 -1.08 1.77
C SER A 120 30.17 -1.20 0.24
N LEU A 121 29.07 -0.72 -0.37
CA LEU A 121 28.84 -0.81 -1.82
C LEU A 121 29.65 0.22 -2.62
N TYR A 122 29.94 1.37 -2.02
CA TYR A 122 30.64 2.47 -2.66
C TYR A 122 31.46 3.27 -1.66
N SER A 123 32.70 3.60 -2.02
CA SER A 123 33.63 4.34 -1.17
C SER A 123 34.07 5.70 -1.79
N ASN A 124 33.70 5.94 -3.03
CA ASN A 124 34.04 7.15 -3.79
C ASN A 124 32.98 7.46 -4.84
N ARG A 125 33.15 8.59 -5.54
CA ARG A 125 32.23 9.06 -6.57
C ARG A 125 32.08 8.07 -7.73
N GLU A 126 33.16 7.46 -8.18
CA GLU A 126 33.15 6.56 -9.35
C GLU A 126 32.28 5.31 -9.09
N GLN A 127 32.27 4.83 -7.86
CA GLN A 127 31.42 3.68 -7.44
C GLN A 127 29.99 4.11 -7.12
N TRP A 128 29.80 5.34 -6.62
CA TRP A 128 28.48 5.86 -6.28
C TRP A 128 27.64 6.25 -7.50
N GLU A 129 28.22 6.94 -8.50
CA GLU A 129 27.46 7.46 -9.66
C GLU A 129 26.67 6.38 -10.43
N PRO A 130 27.21 5.17 -10.71
CA PRO A 130 26.43 4.13 -11.37
C PRO A 130 25.19 3.72 -10.56
N ARG A 131 25.33 3.54 -9.24
CA ARG A 131 24.22 3.20 -8.35
C ARG A 131 23.21 4.34 -8.25
N ARG A 132 23.67 5.57 -8.09
CA ARG A 132 22.85 6.78 -8.08
C ARG A 132 21.95 6.84 -9.33
N ASN A 133 22.56 6.69 -10.51
CA ASN A 133 21.83 6.79 -11.78
C ASN A 133 20.87 5.62 -11.96
N ALA A 134 21.28 4.41 -11.59
CA ALA A 134 20.43 3.23 -11.63
C ALA A 134 19.22 3.35 -10.66
N LEU A 135 19.44 3.84 -9.44
CA LEU A 135 18.36 4.09 -8.46
C LEU A 135 17.33 5.07 -9.01
N ARG A 136 17.77 6.22 -9.51
CA ARG A 136 16.88 7.25 -10.05
C ARG A 136 16.02 6.72 -11.20
N LYS A 137 16.64 5.96 -12.09
CA LYS A 137 15.95 5.33 -13.21
C LYS A 137 14.95 4.28 -12.74
N GLU A 138 15.40 3.33 -11.91
CA GLU A 138 14.56 2.21 -11.45
C GLU A 138 13.39 2.68 -10.57
N VAL A 139 13.58 3.72 -9.74
CA VAL A 139 12.50 4.31 -8.96
C VAL A 139 11.39 4.87 -9.85
N ARG A 140 11.72 5.59 -10.93
CA ARG A 140 10.73 6.05 -11.91
C ARG A 140 10.01 4.88 -12.59
N GLU A 141 10.74 3.84 -12.99
CA GLU A 141 10.21 2.64 -13.64
C GLU A 141 9.26 1.90 -12.69
N ARG A 142 9.66 1.67 -11.44
CA ARG A 142 8.82 0.98 -10.43
C ARG A 142 7.57 1.77 -10.04
N LEU A 143 7.63 3.09 -10.03
CA LEU A 143 6.45 3.93 -9.87
C LEU A 143 5.52 3.86 -11.09
N GLY A 144 6.03 3.52 -12.27
CA GLY A 144 5.27 3.59 -13.53
C GLY A 144 4.88 5.02 -13.90
N ILE A 145 5.60 6.04 -13.38
CA ILE A 145 5.20 7.44 -13.48
C ILE A 145 5.22 7.95 -14.93
N ASP A 146 6.16 7.47 -15.74
CA ASP A 146 6.26 7.87 -17.15
C ASP A 146 5.06 7.39 -17.98
N SER A 147 4.52 6.20 -17.67
CA SER A 147 3.29 5.69 -18.26
C SER A 147 2.07 6.56 -17.89
N LEU A 148 2.00 7.03 -16.65
CA LEU A 148 0.94 7.94 -16.18
C LEU A 148 1.11 9.33 -16.82
N LEU A 149 2.33 9.86 -16.89
CA LEU A 149 2.62 11.14 -17.54
C LEU A 149 2.18 11.16 -19.00
N ALA A 150 2.38 10.04 -19.73
CA ALA A 150 1.93 9.90 -21.11
C ALA A 150 0.40 9.96 -21.28
N LYS A 151 -0.35 9.67 -20.21
CA LYS A 151 -1.84 9.76 -20.18
C LYS A 151 -2.35 11.10 -19.67
N CYS A 152 -1.45 11.95 -19.16
CA CYS A 152 -1.83 13.27 -18.65
C CYS A 152 -2.37 14.17 -19.77
N VAL A 153 -3.39 14.94 -19.42
CA VAL A 153 -3.94 15.95 -20.30
C VAL A 153 -3.20 17.29 -20.17
N ASN A 154 -3.20 18.06 -21.22
CA ASN A 154 -2.60 19.39 -21.21
C ASN A 154 -3.69 20.47 -21.35
N LYS A 155 -4.54 20.55 -20.33
CA LYS A 155 -5.62 21.55 -20.24
C LYS A 155 -5.19 22.75 -19.40
N PRO A 156 -5.77 23.96 -19.67
CA PRO A 156 -5.54 25.11 -18.80
C PRO A 156 -5.96 24.82 -17.37
N ALA A 157 -5.17 25.30 -16.41
CA ALA A 157 -5.52 25.23 -15.00
C ALA A 157 -6.77 26.06 -14.68
N ILE A 158 -7.63 25.52 -13.82
CA ILE A 158 -8.75 26.26 -13.25
C ILE A 158 -8.20 27.07 -12.08
N LEU A 159 -8.24 28.39 -12.23
CA LEU A 159 -7.69 29.31 -11.23
C LEU A 159 -8.81 30.07 -10.52
N GLY A 160 -8.77 30.05 -9.20
CA GLY A 160 -9.65 30.84 -8.37
C GLY A 160 -9.29 32.34 -8.38
N LYS A 161 -10.06 33.14 -7.66
CA LYS A 161 -9.82 34.58 -7.48
C LYS A 161 -8.50 34.76 -6.68
N VAL A 162 -7.66 35.70 -7.12
CA VAL A 162 -6.49 36.12 -6.37
C VAL A 162 -6.90 36.92 -5.13
N ARG A 163 -6.53 36.46 -3.96
CA ARG A 163 -6.73 37.15 -2.67
C ARG A 163 -5.41 37.83 -2.26
N LYS A 164 -5.50 39.12 -1.95
CA LYS A 164 -4.35 39.92 -1.53
C LYS A 164 -4.25 39.91 -0.01
N MET A 165 -3.08 39.55 0.50
CA MET A 165 -2.73 39.53 1.92
C MET A 165 -1.58 40.51 2.20
N ASP A 166 -1.12 40.58 3.45
CA ASP A 166 0.00 41.44 3.82
C ASP A 166 1.34 40.90 3.26
N GLY A 167 1.72 41.44 2.10
CA GLY A 167 2.98 41.12 1.42
C GLY A 167 2.98 39.89 0.55
N TYR A 168 1.84 39.21 0.39
CA TYR A 168 1.67 38.05 -0.49
C TYR A 168 0.26 37.95 -1.07
N THR A 169 0.05 37.03 -1.98
CA THR A 169 -1.28 36.67 -2.50
C THR A 169 -1.52 35.17 -2.34
N VAL A 170 -2.81 34.78 -2.28
CA VAL A 170 -3.25 33.39 -2.32
C VAL A 170 -4.21 33.19 -3.48
N GLN A 171 -4.02 32.13 -4.25
CA GLN A 171 -4.89 31.77 -5.36
C GLN A 171 -5.10 30.25 -5.38
N ASN A 172 -6.34 29.80 -5.41
CA ASN A 172 -6.63 28.38 -5.55
C ASN A 172 -6.35 27.92 -6.98
N ILE A 173 -5.93 26.67 -7.13
CA ILE A 173 -5.68 26.02 -8.40
C ILE A 173 -6.29 24.63 -8.41
N ALA A 174 -6.92 24.26 -9.51
CA ALA A 174 -7.22 22.87 -9.84
C ALA A 174 -6.64 22.55 -11.21
N LEU A 175 -5.89 21.46 -11.30
CA LEU A 175 -5.24 21.02 -12.52
C LEU A 175 -5.74 19.62 -12.87
N GLU A 176 -6.31 19.47 -14.08
CA GLU A 176 -6.68 18.15 -14.58
C GLU A 176 -5.41 17.36 -14.92
N LEU A 177 -5.21 16.24 -14.26
CA LEU A 177 -4.03 15.39 -14.46
C LEU A 177 -4.27 14.42 -15.61
N VAL A 178 -5.20 13.52 -15.41
CA VAL A 178 -5.70 12.58 -16.44
C VAL A 178 -7.19 12.89 -16.67
N PRO A 179 -7.81 12.39 -17.75
CA PRO A 179 -9.20 12.77 -18.06
C PRO A 179 -10.16 12.62 -16.88
N GLY A 180 -10.71 13.74 -16.43
CA GLY A 180 -11.69 13.80 -15.35
C GLY A 180 -11.15 13.75 -13.92
N TYR A 181 -9.83 13.66 -13.70
CA TYR A 181 -9.23 13.69 -12.37
C TYR A 181 -8.36 14.93 -12.16
N TYR A 182 -8.59 15.62 -11.05
CA TYR A 182 -8.00 16.91 -10.73
C TYR A 182 -7.11 16.81 -9.47
N THR A 183 -5.97 17.50 -9.47
CA THR A 183 -5.28 17.88 -8.25
C THR A 183 -5.69 19.30 -7.88
N CYS A 184 -6.04 19.51 -6.62
CA CYS A 184 -6.42 20.82 -6.08
C CYS A 184 -5.35 21.34 -5.14
N GLY A 185 -5.13 22.65 -5.16
CA GLY A 185 -4.08 23.28 -4.36
C GLY A 185 -4.25 24.77 -4.19
N SER A 186 -3.23 25.39 -3.61
CA SER A 186 -3.15 26.84 -3.42
C SER A 186 -1.76 27.34 -3.77
N ILE A 187 -1.74 28.46 -4.50
CA ILE A 187 -0.53 29.19 -4.88
C ILE A 187 -0.40 30.40 -3.96
N TYR A 188 0.69 30.43 -3.19
CA TYR A 188 1.11 31.58 -2.40
C TYR A 188 2.23 32.30 -3.16
N ALA A 189 2.06 33.56 -3.50
CA ALA A 189 3.02 34.29 -4.34
C ALA A 189 3.40 35.65 -3.72
N PRO A 190 4.64 36.11 -3.91
CA PRO A 190 5.10 37.41 -3.41
C PRO A 190 4.27 38.58 -3.94
N ASN A 191 3.95 39.53 -3.06
CA ASN A 191 3.27 40.76 -3.42
C ASN A 191 3.78 41.95 -2.60
N ASN A 192 5.12 42.14 -2.60
CA ASN A 192 5.74 43.25 -1.90
C ASN A 192 6.99 43.74 -2.62
N SER A 193 7.35 44.99 -2.37
CA SER A 193 8.46 45.68 -3.04
C SER A 193 9.83 45.14 -2.67
N LEU A 194 10.02 44.68 -1.44
CA LEU A 194 11.31 44.18 -0.97
C LEU A 194 11.64 42.83 -1.63
N ALA A 195 10.71 41.90 -1.66
CA ALA A 195 10.88 40.63 -2.36
C ALA A 195 11.15 40.87 -3.86
N LYS A 196 10.43 41.80 -4.47
CA LYS A 196 10.66 42.19 -5.87
C LYS A 196 12.07 42.74 -6.09
N LYS A 197 12.59 43.56 -5.17
CA LYS A 197 13.90 44.16 -5.28
C LYS A 197 15.05 43.20 -4.99
N LYS A 198 14.92 42.35 -3.95
CA LYS A 198 16.01 41.51 -3.46
C LYS A 198 16.03 40.11 -4.08
N VAL A 199 14.89 39.52 -4.34
CA VAL A 199 14.77 38.10 -4.68
C VAL A 199 14.45 37.86 -6.15
N ALA A 200 13.60 38.72 -6.74
CA ALA A 200 13.22 38.55 -8.13
C ALA A 200 14.39 38.79 -9.08
N ASN A 201 14.62 37.82 -9.97
CA ASN A 201 15.59 37.92 -11.05
C ASN A 201 14.81 38.17 -12.37
N GLY A 202 14.96 39.38 -12.92
CA GLY A 202 14.18 39.79 -14.09
C GLY A 202 12.64 39.70 -13.89
N GLY A 203 12.18 39.94 -12.64
CA GLY A 203 10.76 39.83 -12.28
C GLY A 203 10.29 38.41 -11.98
N LYS A 204 11.18 37.40 -11.96
CA LYS A 204 10.88 35.98 -11.72
C LYS A 204 11.35 35.55 -10.34
N TYR A 205 10.53 34.78 -9.65
CA TYR A 205 10.76 34.30 -8.29
C TYR A 205 11.07 32.80 -8.28
N PRO A 206 11.84 32.30 -7.28
CA PRO A 206 11.96 30.87 -7.05
C PRO A 206 10.60 30.25 -6.74
N VAL A 207 10.45 28.97 -7.06
CA VAL A 207 9.23 28.19 -6.78
C VAL A 207 9.52 26.98 -5.91
N ILE A 208 8.63 26.71 -4.95
CA ILE A 208 8.67 25.56 -4.04
C ILE A 208 7.38 24.77 -4.22
N ILE A 209 7.51 23.50 -4.61
CA ILE A 209 6.41 22.54 -4.59
C ILE A 209 6.33 21.98 -3.17
N CYS A 210 5.15 22.09 -2.56
CA CYS A 210 4.94 21.88 -1.14
C CYS A 210 3.94 20.73 -0.87
N PRO A 211 4.34 19.45 -0.99
CA PRO A 211 3.49 18.36 -0.51
C PRO A 211 3.31 18.48 1.00
N ASN A 212 2.10 18.16 1.50
CA ASN A 212 1.82 18.17 2.94
C ASN A 212 1.87 16.75 3.54
N GLY A 213 2.13 16.68 4.84
CA GLY A 213 2.04 15.47 5.63
C GLY A 213 0.62 15.13 6.08
N HIS A 214 0.49 14.08 6.92
CA HIS A 214 -0.79 13.58 7.44
C HIS A 214 -1.30 14.42 8.63
N TRP A 215 -1.34 15.72 8.48
CA TRP A 215 -1.91 16.63 9.48
C TRP A 215 -3.43 16.58 9.43
N THR A 216 -4.10 16.71 10.57
CA THR A 216 -5.56 16.57 10.68
C THR A 216 -6.32 17.35 9.60
N ASP A 217 -5.89 18.60 9.34
CA ASP A 217 -6.54 19.49 8.38
C ASP A 217 -5.84 19.54 7.00
N GLY A 218 -4.95 18.58 6.72
CA GLY A 218 -4.18 18.57 5.48
C GLY A 218 -3.48 19.91 5.21
N ARG A 219 -3.53 20.41 3.96
CA ARG A 219 -2.92 21.70 3.60
C ARG A 219 -3.61 22.92 4.20
N TYR A 220 -4.80 22.76 4.80
CA TYR A 220 -5.51 23.85 5.49
C TYR A 220 -4.97 24.12 6.90
N ASN A 221 -4.11 23.25 7.42
CA ASN A 221 -3.49 23.41 8.73
C ASN A 221 -2.76 24.76 8.87
N GLY A 222 -2.96 25.44 10.01
CA GLY A 222 -2.43 26.78 10.25
C GLY A 222 -0.90 26.89 10.18
N ASP A 223 -0.17 25.90 10.68
CA ASP A 223 1.29 25.87 10.61
C ASP A 223 1.81 25.77 9.17
N LEU A 224 1.09 25.00 8.33
CA LEU A 224 1.45 24.87 6.93
C LEU A 224 1.12 26.16 6.15
N GLN A 225 -0.03 26.77 6.38
CA GLN A 225 -0.37 28.07 5.77
C GLN A 225 0.63 29.13 6.18
N THR A 226 1.03 29.17 7.48
CA THR A 226 2.05 30.08 7.99
C THR A 226 3.36 29.93 7.24
N ARG A 227 3.82 28.71 7.02
CA ARG A 227 5.04 28.43 6.26
C ARG A 227 4.94 28.91 4.82
N TYR A 228 3.88 28.57 4.09
CA TYR A 228 3.73 28.97 2.69
C TYR A 228 3.64 30.49 2.54
N ALA A 229 2.84 31.13 3.37
CA ALA A 229 2.65 32.57 3.35
C ALA A 229 3.94 33.34 3.72
N THR A 230 4.68 32.88 4.74
CA THR A 230 5.94 33.51 5.13
C THR A 230 6.99 33.37 4.03
N LEU A 231 7.16 32.21 3.42
CA LEU A 231 8.05 32.03 2.28
C LEU A 231 7.64 32.92 1.10
N ALA A 232 6.34 33.12 0.86
CA ALA A 232 5.86 34.03 -0.17
C ALA A 232 6.16 35.50 0.18
N ARG A 233 6.00 35.92 1.43
CA ARG A 233 6.43 37.24 1.91
C ARG A 233 7.94 37.44 1.71
N MET A 234 8.73 36.41 1.94
CA MET A 234 10.20 36.46 1.78
C MET A 234 10.63 36.41 0.31
N GLY A 235 9.74 36.03 -0.62
CA GLY A 235 10.01 36.11 -2.06
C GLY A 235 10.02 34.79 -2.82
N ALA A 236 9.50 33.71 -2.29
CA ALA A 236 9.34 32.45 -3.02
C ALA A 236 7.85 32.20 -3.38
N ILE A 237 7.57 31.63 -4.54
CA ILE A 237 6.24 31.11 -4.87
C ILE A 237 6.12 29.73 -4.25
N CYS A 238 5.10 29.50 -3.41
CA CYS A 238 4.81 28.18 -2.85
C CYS A 238 3.54 27.62 -3.47
N ILE A 239 3.58 26.37 -3.93
CA ILE A 239 2.41 25.66 -4.46
C ILE A 239 2.16 24.44 -3.57
N SER A 240 1.11 24.49 -2.76
CA SER A 240 0.62 23.38 -1.95
C SER A 240 -0.49 22.65 -2.67
N PHE A 241 -0.69 21.36 -2.37
CA PHE A 241 -1.76 20.57 -2.97
C PHE A 241 -2.29 19.50 -2.02
N ASP A 242 -3.52 19.06 -2.26
CA ASP A 242 -4.13 17.99 -1.49
C ASP A 242 -3.47 16.66 -1.81
N ILE A 243 -3.10 15.90 -0.78
CA ILE A 243 -2.60 14.54 -0.96
C ILE A 243 -3.74 13.60 -1.33
N PHE A 244 -3.42 12.47 -1.95
CA PHE A 244 -4.39 11.53 -2.48
C PHE A 244 -5.34 11.01 -1.38
N GLY A 245 -6.65 11.12 -1.60
CA GLY A 245 -7.67 10.73 -0.62
C GLY A 245 -7.79 11.67 0.59
N TRP A 246 -7.28 12.92 0.48
CA TRP A 246 -7.42 13.99 1.49
C TRP A 246 -7.89 15.28 0.85
N GLY A 247 -8.52 16.14 1.66
CA GLY A 247 -9.02 17.43 1.17
C GLY A 247 -9.97 17.26 -0.01
N GLU A 248 -9.78 18.02 -1.08
CA GLU A 248 -10.64 17.92 -2.26
C GLU A 248 -10.39 16.67 -3.13
N SER A 249 -9.26 15.96 -2.91
CA SER A 249 -9.03 14.65 -3.54
C SER A 249 -10.06 13.62 -3.08
N GLU A 250 -10.59 13.73 -1.85
CA GLU A 250 -11.68 12.88 -1.35
C GLU A 250 -12.93 12.92 -2.21
N LEU A 251 -13.23 14.06 -2.85
CA LEU A 251 -14.40 14.23 -3.71
C LEU A 251 -14.38 13.29 -4.93
N GLN A 252 -13.21 12.84 -5.34
CA GLN A 252 -13.02 12.03 -6.53
C GLN A 252 -12.66 10.57 -6.24
N VAL A 253 -11.89 10.31 -5.20
CA VAL A 253 -11.35 8.96 -4.96
C VAL A 253 -11.76 8.36 -3.61
N GLY A 254 -12.36 9.15 -2.72
CA GLY A 254 -12.73 8.73 -1.36
C GLY A 254 -11.51 8.70 -0.42
N LYS A 255 -11.77 8.81 0.88
CA LYS A 255 -10.73 8.86 1.93
C LYS A 255 -9.94 7.57 2.04
N GLU A 256 -10.59 6.43 1.87
CA GLU A 256 -9.99 5.09 1.98
C GLU A 256 -8.91 4.84 0.93
N SER A 257 -8.94 5.60 -0.17
CA SER A 257 -7.94 5.51 -1.25
C SER A 257 -6.54 5.85 -0.79
N HIS A 258 -6.43 6.69 0.25
CA HIS A 258 -5.15 7.07 0.83
C HIS A 258 -4.37 5.87 1.39
N ALA A 259 -5.08 4.87 1.91
CA ALA A 259 -4.50 3.63 2.42
C ALA A 259 -4.10 2.63 1.32
N THR A 260 -3.82 3.12 0.12
CA THR A 260 -3.34 2.31 -1.01
C THR A 260 -2.00 2.83 -1.52
N SER A 261 -1.15 1.96 -2.05
CA SER A 261 0.14 2.37 -2.64
C SER A 261 0.00 3.22 -3.91
N ILE A 262 -1.20 3.30 -4.50
CA ILE A 262 -1.52 4.27 -5.57
C ILE A 262 -1.30 5.70 -5.09
N ALA A 263 -1.57 6.00 -3.81
CA ALA A 263 -1.32 7.31 -3.24
C ALA A 263 0.13 7.77 -3.44
N HIS A 264 1.10 6.85 -3.34
CA HIS A 264 2.52 7.14 -3.51
C HIS A 264 2.83 7.69 -4.91
N VAL A 265 2.46 6.95 -5.96
CA VAL A 265 2.73 7.39 -7.35
C VAL A 265 1.85 8.58 -7.74
N TRP A 266 0.60 8.64 -7.28
CA TRP A 266 -0.30 9.73 -7.62
C TRP A 266 0.18 11.07 -7.05
N GLN A 267 0.65 11.09 -5.81
CA GLN A 267 1.20 12.30 -5.19
C GLN A 267 2.49 12.77 -5.90
N ALA A 268 3.33 11.83 -6.36
CA ALA A 268 4.48 12.17 -7.20
C ALA A 268 4.05 12.79 -8.53
N LEU A 269 3.04 12.22 -9.20
CA LEU A 269 2.45 12.78 -10.42
C LEU A 269 1.89 14.18 -10.20
N CYS A 270 1.16 14.40 -9.10
CA CYS A 270 0.65 15.74 -8.73
C CYS A 270 1.79 16.76 -8.64
N GLY A 271 2.88 16.40 -7.95
CA GLY A 271 4.04 17.28 -7.79
C GLY A 271 4.73 17.62 -9.11
N GLU A 272 4.96 16.63 -9.99
CA GLU A 272 5.56 16.86 -11.32
C GLU A 272 4.64 17.73 -12.20
N LYS A 273 3.34 17.48 -12.21
CA LYS A 273 2.39 18.25 -13.04
C LYS A 273 2.17 19.67 -12.52
N LEU A 274 2.21 19.88 -11.21
CA LEU A 274 2.18 21.23 -10.64
C LEU A 274 3.48 21.99 -10.93
N LEU A 275 4.61 21.31 -11.00
CA LEU A 275 5.86 21.91 -11.47
C LEU A 275 5.76 22.26 -12.97
N ASP A 276 5.21 21.39 -13.82
CA ASP A 276 4.94 21.71 -15.23
C ASP A 276 4.13 23.00 -15.34
N TYR A 277 3.03 23.10 -14.58
CA TYR A 277 2.21 24.31 -14.53
C TYR A 277 3.02 25.52 -14.05
N ALA A 278 3.78 25.38 -12.97
CA ALA A 278 4.58 26.47 -12.41
C ALA A 278 5.54 27.05 -13.46
N LEU A 279 6.15 26.19 -14.27
CA LEU A 279 7.08 26.60 -15.32
C LEU A 279 6.41 27.31 -16.51
N THR A 280 5.08 27.23 -16.65
CA THR A 280 4.33 28.06 -17.64
C THR A 280 4.11 29.50 -17.17
N ARG A 281 4.28 29.76 -15.88
CA ARG A 281 4.06 31.09 -15.29
C ARG A 281 5.21 32.02 -15.66
N LYS A 282 4.88 33.27 -16.01
CA LYS A 282 5.85 34.28 -16.40
C LYS A 282 6.71 34.79 -15.23
N ASP A 283 6.22 34.62 -14.01
CA ASP A 283 6.84 35.08 -12.77
C ASP A 283 7.67 34.00 -12.04
N VAL A 284 7.84 32.80 -12.64
CA VAL A 284 8.68 31.72 -12.09
C VAL A 284 10.05 31.70 -12.71
N ASP A 285 11.07 31.59 -11.87
CA ASP A 285 12.47 31.38 -12.28
C ASP A 285 12.74 29.87 -12.46
N PRO A 286 12.92 29.39 -13.69
CA PRO A 286 13.11 27.97 -13.96
C PRO A 286 14.45 27.41 -13.45
N THR A 287 15.33 28.24 -12.94
CA THR A 287 16.63 27.84 -12.39
C THR A 287 16.63 27.72 -10.87
N ARG A 288 15.52 28.13 -10.20
CA ARG A 288 15.38 28.11 -8.74
C ARG A 288 14.09 27.39 -8.34
N ILE A 289 14.15 26.06 -8.34
CA ILE A 289 13.03 25.16 -8.12
C ILE A 289 13.33 24.26 -6.92
N ALA A 290 12.42 24.17 -5.95
CA ALA A 290 12.60 23.31 -4.79
C ALA A 290 11.34 22.47 -4.48
N SER A 291 11.56 21.44 -3.67
CA SER A 291 10.52 20.72 -2.95
C SER A 291 10.73 20.86 -1.43
N ASN A 292 9.64 21.06 -0.69
CA ASN A 292 9.66 21.16 0.77
C ASN A 292 8.37 20.64 1.38
N GLY A 293 8.50 19.73 2.34
CA GLY A 293 7.38 19.18 3.08
C GLY A 293 7.80 18.59 4.40
N GLY A 294 6.84 18.27 5.26
CA GLY A 294 7.06 17.63 6.55
C GLY A 294 6.33 16.29 6.65
N SER A 295 6.87 15.34 7.42
CA SER A 295 6.31 13.99 7.57
C SER A 295 6.16 13.32 6.19
N GLY A 296 5.00 12.75 5.87
CA GLY A 296 4.72 12.22 4.53
C GLY A 296 5.01 13.22 3.41
N GLY A 297 4.76 14.51 3.61
CA GLY A 297 5.15 15.55 2.67
C GLY A 297 6.66 15.70 2.49
N GLY A 298 7.46 15.42 3.53
CA GLY A 298 8.91 15.39 3.43
C GLY A 298 9.40 14.18 2.62
N THR A 299 8.78 13.02 2.80
CA THR A 299 9.03 11.82 1.98
C THR A 299 8.77 12.13 0.50
N HIS A 300 7.64 12.77 0.19
CA HIS A 300 7.31 13.16 -1.18
C HIS A 300 8.20 14.28 -1.74
N ALA A 301 8.62 15.22 -0.90
CA ALA A 301 9.59 16.23 -1.31
C ALA A 301 10.94 15.61 -1.72
N ALA A 302 11.42 14.62 -0.96
CA ALA A 302 12.63 13.86 -1.29
C ALA A 302 12.43 13.00 -2.54
N LEU A 303 11.27 12.36 -2.69
CA LEU A 303 10.94 11.57 -3.88
C LEU A 303 10.94 12.43 -5.13
N LEU A 304 10.29 13.59 -5.13
CA LEU A 304 10.30 14.52 -6.27
C LEU A 304 11.73 14.93 -6.64
N ALA A 305 12.57 15.26 -5.66
CA ALA A 305 13.98 15.58 -5.90
C ALA A 305 14.77 14.38 -6.47
N THR A 306 14.37 13.15 -6.13
CA THR A 306 14.98 11.93 -6.67
C THR A 306 14.59 11.67 -8.13
N ILE A 307 13.32 11.86 -8.49
CA ILE A 307 12.80 11.43 -9.78
C ILE A 307 12.79 12.53 -10.86
N ASP A 308 12.94 13.80 -10.48
CA ASP A 308 12.86 14.93 -11.41
C ASP A 308 14.09 15.85 -11.29
N ASP A 309 14.89 15.91 -12.36
CA ASP A 309 16.12 16.68 -12.40
C ASP A 309 15.94 18.20 -12.42
N ARG A 310 14.72 18.69 -12.65
CA ARG A 310 14.40 20.12 -12.63
C ARG A 310 14.49 20.74 -11.23
N PHE A 311 14.32 19.95 -10.19
CA PHE A 311 14.55 20.43 -8.82
C PHE A 311 16.01 20.80 -8.59
N THR A 312 16.24 21.96 -8.01
CA THR A 312 17.57 22.55 -7.74
C THR A 312 17.87 22.66 -6.24
N ALA A 313 16.88 22.52 -5.37
CA ALA A 313 17.03 22.44 -3.93
C ALA A 313 15.94 21.53 -3.33
N CYS A 314 16.19 20.94 -2.15
CA CYS A 314 15.23 20.09 -1.46
C CYS A 314 15.35 20.24 0.05
N CYS A 315 14.22 20.28 0.76
CA CYS A 315 14.21 20.40 2.21
C CYS A 315 13.09 19.55 2.83
N PRO A 316 13.32 18.23 3.04
CA PRO A 316 12.41 17.38 3.82
C PRO A 316 12.58 17.65 5.33
N VAL A 317 11.45 17.68 6.05
CA VAL A 317 11.38 17.97 7.49
C VAL A 317 10.71 16.80 8.20
N VAL A 318 11.31 16.31 9.29
CA VAL A 318 10.84 15.20 10.16
C VAL A 318 10.32 14.00 9.35
N SER A 319 11.16 13.48 8.46
CA SER A 319 10.71 12.53 7.45
C SER A 319 11.74 11.49 7.07
N VAL A 320 12.68 11.82 6.19
CA VAL A 320 13.58 10.86 5.56
C VAL A 320 14.60 10.28 6.55
N CYS A 321 14.82 8.97 6.49
CA CYS A 321 15.73 8.28 7.39
C CYS A 321 16.35 7.05 6.71
N SER A 322 17.11 6.26 7.46
CA SER A 322 17.78 5.04 7.00
C SER A 322 16.83 3.89 6.60
N HIS A 323 15.55 4.13 6.65
CA HIS A 323 14.49 3.21 6.25
C HIS A 323 13.35 3.97 5.58
N PHE A 324 12.38 3.25 5.02
CA PHE A 324 11.12 3.85 4.60
C PHE A 324 10.18 3.91 5.80
N ASP A 325 9.84 5.11 6.21
CA ASP A 325 9.00 5.34 7.37
C ASP A 325 7.67 5.97 6.98
N GLY A 326 6.69 5.78 7.81
CA GLY A 326 5.36 6.27 7.59
C GLY A 326 4.29 5.27 8.03
N GLY A 327 3.17 5.80 8.48
CA GLY A 327 2.04 4.99 8.95
C GLY A 327 1.14 4.47 7.83
N CYS A 328 1.40 4.85 6.58
CA CYS A 328 0.53 4.49 5.47
C CYS A 328 1.31 4.12 4.19
N PRO A 329 0.66 3.41 3.26
CA PRO A 329 1.29 3.01 1.99
C PRO A 329 1.79 4.16 1.12
N CYS A 330 1.25 5.37 1.30
CA CYS A 330 1.67 6.54 0.51
C CYS A 330 3.13 6.97 0.77
N GLU A 331 3.73 6.51 1.85
CA GLU A 331 5.12 6.82 2.23
C GLU A 331 5.91 5.57 2.67
N SER A 332 5.34 4.37 2.51
CA SER A 332 5.98 3.11 2.90
C SER A 332 7.11 2.65 1.99
N GLY A 333 7.37 3.37 0.90
CA GLY A 333 8.42 3.04 -0.05
C GLY A 333 8.08 1.90 -1.02
N LEU A 334 6.89 1.35 -0.98
CA LEU A 334 6.44 0.35 -1.96
C LEU A 334 6.00 1.04 -3.27
N PRO A 335 6.41 0.56 -4.45
CA PRO A 335 7.31 -0.58 -4.71
C PRO A 335 8.79 -0.22 -4.78
N ILE A 336 9.16 1.06 -4.55
CA ILE A 336 10.51 1.60 -4.82
C ILE A 336 11.59 1.10 -3.85
N GLN A 337 11.21 0.64 -2.66
CA GLN A 337 12.15 0.13 -1.66
C GLN A 337 13.05 -1.02 -2.15
N TYR A 338 12.63 -1.74 -3.17
CA TYR A 338 13.39 -2.86 -3.75
C TYR A 338 14.32 -2.45 -4.90
N SER A 339 14.39 -1.15 -5.21
CA SER A 339 15.28 -0.65 -6.26
C SER A 339 16.73 -0.97 -5.93
N GLN A 340 17.48 -1.40 -6.96
CA GLN A 340 18.89 -1.83 -6.86
C GLN A 340 19.15 -2.86 -5.76
N GLY A 341 18.24 -3.85 -5.64
CA GLY A 341 18.24 -4.88 -4.63
C GLY A 341 17.64 -4.47 -3.29
N ARG A 342 17.82 -3.24 -2.87
CA ARG A 342 17.17 -2.56 -1.72
C ARG A 342 17.71 -1.15 -1.56
N THR A 343 16.85 -0.24 -1.13
CA THR A 343 17.22 1.16 -0.82
C THR A 343 16.46 1.66 0.42
N CYS A 344 16.71 2.92 0.81
CA CYS A 344 15.98 3.60 1.87
C CYS A 344 15.84 5.09 1.56
N ASN A 345 15.00 5.80 2.33
CA ASN A 345 14.68 7.21 2.06
C ASN A 345 15.92 8.10 2.03
N ILE A 346 16.87 7.90 2.95
CA ILE A 346 18.07 8.75 2.97
C ILE A 346 19.01 8.47 1.77
N GLU A 347 19.08 7.23 1.27
CA GLU A 347 19.86 6.94 0.07
C GLU A 347 19.21 7.56 -1.17
N LEU A 348 17.87 7.53 -1.26
CA LEU A 348 17.15 8.20 -2.34
C LEU A 348 17.41 9.70 -2.33
N LEU A 349 17.32 10.35 -1.17
CA LEU A 349 17.65 11.77 -1.04
C LEU A 349 19.11 12.05 -1.41
N ALA A 350 20.05 11.16 -1.05
CA ALA A 350 21.46 11.30 -1.37
C ALA A 350 21.72 11.31 -2.89
N THR A 351 20.83 10.73 -3.70
CA THR A 351 20.93 10.80 -5.17
C THR A 351 20.81 12.23 -5.71
N PHE A 352 20.33 13.17 -4.89
CA PHE A 352 20.21 14.58 -5.25
C PHE A 352 21.54 15.34 -5.20
N ALA A 353 22.55 14.78 -4.52
CA ALA A 353 23.89 15.38 -4.49
C ALA A 353 24.44 15.62 -5.93
N PRO A 354 25.15 16.74 -6.17
CA PRO A 354 25.61 17.77 -5.22
C PRO A 354 24.71 19.00 -5.10
N LYS A 355 23.43 18.92 -5.40
CA LYS A 355 22.49 20.04 -5.30
C LYS A 355 22.22 20.38 -3.82
N PRO A 356 21.89 21.64 -3.48
CA PRO A 356 21.57 22.04 -2.11
C PRO A 356 20.45 21.22 -1.49
N VAL A 357 20.70 20.66 -0.31
CA VAL A 357 19.70 19.92 0.47
C VAL A 357 19.84 20.24 1.95
N MET A 358 18.71 20.31 2.66
CA MET A 358 18.68 20.33 4.11
C MET A 358 17.72 19.27 4.63
N ILE A 359 18.12 18.58 5.70
CA ILE A 359 17.23 17.72 6.48
C ILE A 359 17.00 18.35 7.85
N VAL A 360 15.75 18.31 8.32
CA VAL A 360 15.40 18.77 9.67
C VAL A 360 14.78 17.58 10.40
N GLY A 361 15.30 17.26 11.59
CA GLY A 361 14.81 16.17 12.42
C GLY A 361 14.67 16.57 13.87
N ASP A 362 14.03 15.72 14.65
CA ASP A 362 13.85 15.91 16.09
C ASP A 362 14.04 14.60 16.88
N GLU A 363 14.02 14.72 18.21
CA GLU A 363 14.22 13.56 19.10
C GLU A 363 12.95 12.74 19.29
N GLY A 364 11.78 13.32 19.06
CA GLY A 364 10.48 12.71 19.40
C GLY A 364 9.87 11.82 18.32
N ASP A 365 10.57 11.60 17.20
CA ASP A 365 10.14 10.74 16.12
C ASP A 365 11.29 9.85 15.57
N TRP A 366 11.08 9.22 14.45
CA TRP A 366 12.07 8.33 13.80
C TRP A 366 13.29 9.06 13.23
N THR A 367 13.32 10.39 13.25
CA THR A 367 14.49 11.18 12.85
C THR A 367 15.47 11.40 14.00
N HIS A 368 15.23 10.84 15.19
CA HIS A 368 16.15 10.89 16.33
C HIS A 368 17.53 10.26 16.02
N THR A 369 17.62 9.42 15.00
CA THR A 369 18.87 8.82 14.52
C THR A 369 19.72 9.76 13.66
N TYR A 370 19.23 10.92 13.28
CA TYR A 370 19.95 11.86 12.39
C TYR A 370 21.39 12.16 12.83
N PRO A 371 21.69 12.45 14.11
CA PRO A 371 23.05 12.76 14.52
C PRO A 371 24.06 11.64 14.27
N THR A 372 23.61 10.38 14.34
CA THR A 372 24.48 9.21 14.35
C THR A 372 24.48 8.42 13.03
N ILE A 373 23.41 8.47 12.25
CA ILE A 373 23.25 7.66 11.05
C ILE A 373 23.14 8.52 9.79
N GLU A 374 22.09 9.32 9.66
CA GLU A 374 21.73 9.97 8.40
C GLU A 374 22.64 11.15 8.06
N ILE A 375 22.96 11.99 9.03
CA ILE A 375 23.87 13.14 8.81
C ILE A 375 25.28 12.68 8.42
N PRO A 376 25.90 11.73 9.11
CA PRO A 376 27.19 11.18 8.68
C PRO A 376 27.16 10.58 7.28
N TYR A 377 26.10 9.83 6.95
CA TYR A 377 25.92 9.25 5.62
C TYR A 377 25.81 10.32 4.52
N MET A 378 24.94 11.31 4.69
CA MET A 378 24.76 12.39 3.73
C MET A 378 26.06 13.20 3.53
N ARG A 379 26.74 13.55 4.62
CA ARG A 379 28.03 14.25 4.54
C ARG A 379 29.08 13.47 3.74
N ARG A 380 29.12 12.15 3.92
CA ARG A 380 30.00 11.27 3.16
C ARG A 380 29.69 11.30 1.66
N ILE A 381 28.43 11.20 1.28
CA ILE A 381 28.04 11.26 -0.14
C ILE A 381 28.36 12.64 -0.74
N TYR A 382 28.06 13.73 -0.03
CA TYR A 382 28.40 15.08 -0.49
C TYR A 382 29.90 15.33 -0.57
N ALA A 383 30.69 14.67 0.27
CA ALA A 383 32.16 14.72 0.20
C ALA A 383 32.70 14.10 -1.11
N PHE A 384 32.04 13.11 -1.70
CA PHE A 384 32.42 12.55 -3.01
C PHE A 384 32.41 13.60 -4.14
N TYR A 385 31.64 14.67 -3.96
CA TYR A 385 31.52 15.78 -4.90
C TYR A 385 32.30 17.03 -4.49
N GLY A 386 32.97 17.01 -3.32
CA GLY A 386 33.56 18.21 -2.75
C GLY A 386 32.55 19.30 -2.39
N ALA A 387 31.31 18.91 -2.08
CA ALA A 387 30.15 19.80 -1.92
C ALA A 387 29.47 19.67 -0.55
N VAL A 388 30.24 19.37 0.49
CA VAL A 388 29.71 19.17 1.86
C VAL A 388 28.99 20.43 2.38
N ASP A 389 29.37 21.59 1.93
CA ASP A 389 28.77 22.90 2.23
C ASP A 389 27.32 23.02 1.68
N LYS A 390 26.96 22.23 0.69
CA LYS A 390 25.60 22.19 0.12
C LYS A 390 24.64 21.24 0.85
N PHE A 391 25.14 20.43 1.78
CA PHE A 391 24.32 19.65 2.70
C PHE A 391 24.23 20.36 4.05
N GLN A 392 23.00 20.74 4.41
CA GLN A 392 22.67 21.31 5.69
C GLN A 392 21.83 20.33 6.52
N SER A 393 21.93 20.42 7.83
CA SER A 393 21.14 19.60 8.75
C SER A 393 20.81 20.37 10.01
N VAL A 394 19.57 20.24 10.48
CA VAL A 394 19.11 20.77 11.77
C VAL A 394 18.52 19.62 12.56
N PHE A 395 18.98 19.43 13.80
CA PHE A 395 18.42 18.49 14.74
C PHE A 395 17.95 19.21 15.97
N LEU A 396 16.72 18.95 16.42
CA LEU A 396 16.04 19.68 17.49
C LEU A 396 15.76 18.76 18.68
N PRO A 397 16.70 18.68 19.66
CA PRO A 397 16.50 17.86 20.87
C PRO A 397 15.28 18.31 21.66
N GLY A 398 14.59 17.36 22.32
CA GLY A 398 13.42 17.62 23.15
C GLY A 398 12.15 18.00 22.38
N GLN A 399 12.21 18.11 21.05
CA GLN A 399 11.03 18.36 20.23
C GLN A 399 10.35 17.07 19.77
N ARG A 400 9.13 17.20 19.29
CA ARG A 400 8.28 16.09 18.83
C ARG A 400 7.86 16.27 17.39
N HIS A 401 7.27 15.21 16.82
CA HIS A 401 6.79 15.17 15.44
C HIS A 401 5.72 16.24 15.15
N ASP A 402 6.13 17.39 14.67
CA ASP A 402 5.28 18.49 14.24
C ASP A 402 6.00 19.38 13.21
N PHE A 403 5.37 20.48 12.80
CA PHE A 403 6.00 21.50 11.94
C PHE A 403 5.96 22.86 12.65
N ASN A 404 6.45 22.90 13.88
CA ASN A 404 6.44 24.07 14.74
C ASN A 404 7.32 25.21 14.22
N LYS A 405 7.36 26.32 14.96
CA LYS A 405 8.09 27.54 14.58
C LYS A 405 9.58 27.30 14.34
N ASP A 406 10.24 26.48 15.16
CA ASP A 406 11.69 26.26 15.04
C ASP A 406 12.03 25.49 13.75
N LYS A 407 11.21 24.50 13.38
CA LYS A 407 11.35 23.78 12.12
C LYS A 407 11.05 24.67 10.92
N ARG A 408 10.05 25.56 11.02
CA ARG A 408 9.77 26.55 9.98
C ARG A 408 10.93 27.54 9.83
N GLN A 409 11.50 27.99 10.96
CA GLN A 409 12.67 28.87 10.95
C GLN A 409 13.83 28.23 10.19
N ALA A 410 14.13 26.95 10.46
CA ALA A 410 15.19 26.25 9.73
C ALA A 410 14.94 26.25 8.21
N VAL A 411 13.67 26.03 7.79
CA VAL A 411 13.29 26.09 6.37
C VAL A 411 13.51 27.49 5.77
N TYR A 412 13.16 28.54 6.51
CA TYR A 412 13.35 29.92 6.07
C TYR A 412 14.87 30.26 5.92
N ASP A 413 15.66 29.85 6.88
CA ASP A 413 17.11 30.05 6.87
C ASP A 413 17.77 29.30 5.70
N PHE A 414 17.34 28.07 5.45
CA PHE A 414 17.84 27.29 4.32
C PHE A 414 17.59 28.01 2.98
N PHE A 415 16.32 28.36 2.68
CA PHE A 415 16.03 29.03 1.42
C PHE A 415 16.61 30.43 1.31
N THR A 416 16.82 31.10 2.44
CA THR A 416 17.58 32.37 2.49
C THR A 416 19.03 32.13 2.10
N SER A 417 19.66 31.09 2.63
CA SER A 417 21.05 30.75 2.30
C SER A 417 21.25 30.36 0.85
N VAL A 418 20.28 29.63 0.26
CA VAL A 418 20.37 29.12 -1.11
C VAL A 418 19.98 30.16 -2.16
N TRP A 419 18.95 30.97 -1.89
CA TRP A 419 18.37 31.88 -2.88
C TRP A 419 18.40 33.39 -2.49
N GLY A 420 18.88 33.72 -1.33
CA GLY A 420 18.89 35.11 -0.85
C GLY A 420 17.47 35.66 -0.62
N LEU A 421 16.58 34.86 -0.01
CA LEU A 421 15.23 35.34 0.31
C LEU A 421 15.32 36.59 1.23
N ALA A 422 14.31 37.43 1.13
CA ALA A 422 14.22 38.67 1.90
C ALA A 422 13.87 38.39 3.37
N ASN A 423 14.88 38.09 4.17
CA ASN A 423 14.74 37.71 5.58
C ASN A 423 14.08 38.83 6.44
N GLU A 424 14.21 40.08 6.01
CA GLU A 424 13.52 41.20 6.64
C GLU A 424 11.98 41.13 6.57
N ASN A 425 11.44 40.31 5.67
CA ASN A 425 10.03 40.01 5.57
C ASN A 425 9.58 38.80 6.39
N LEU A 426 10.50 38.17 7.12
CA LEU A 426 10.21 37.06 8.00
C LEU A 426 9.48 37.58 9.25
N ASP A 427 8.18 37.53 9.21
CA ASP A 427 7.29 37.90 10.33
C ASP A 427 5.98 37.06 10.20
N GLU A 428 5.91 35.97 10.95
CA GLU A 428 4.76 35.07 10.93
C GLU A 428 3.48 35.75 11.49
N SER A 429 3.60 36.80 12.27
CA SER A 429 2.45 37.54 12.80
C SER A 429 1.64 38.26 11.72
N LYS A 430 2.24 38.47 10.55
CA LYS A 430 1.61 39.08 9.37
C LYS A 430 0.87 38.10 8.48
N VAL A 431 0.86 36.83 8.83
CA VAL A 431 0.16 35.80 8.07
C VAL A 431 -1.31 35.75 8.45
N THR A 432 -2.16 35.70 7.45
CA THR A 432 -3.58 35.43 7.62
C THR A 432 -3.85 33.95 7.39
N ILE A 433 -4.35 33.26 8.39
CA ILE A 433 -4.82 31.86 8.25
C ILE A 433 -6.25 31.92 7.70
N GLU A 434 -6.43 31.31 6.54
CA GLU A 434 -7.73 31.23 5.89
C GLU A 434 -8.46 29.93 6.30
N GLU A 435 -9.77 30.01 6.37
CA GLU A 435 -10.64 28.84 6.55
C GLU A 435 -10.51 27.87 5.37
N ALA A 436 -10.70 26.57 5.61
CA ALA A 436 -10.60 25.54 4.57
C ALA A 436 -11.48 25.86 3.34
N SER A 437 -12.69 26.37 3.55
CA SER A 437 -13.62 26.73 2.48
C SER A 437 -13.09 27.81 1.53
N ALA A 438 -12.24 28.71 2.02
CA ALA A 438 -11.60 29.73 1.19
C ALA A 438 -10.48 29.16 0.30
N LEU A 439 -9.87 28.06 0.71
CA LEU A 439 -8.76 27.40 0.03
C LEU A 439 -9.21 26.29 -0.92
N GLN A 440 -10.48 25.93 -0.93
CA GLN A 440 -11.05 24.91 -1.83
C GLN A 440 -11.30 25.48 -3.22
N SER A 441 -11.04 24.68 -4.25
CA SER A 441 -11.34 25.00 -5.65
C SER A 441 -12.78 24.68 -6.01
N PHE A 442 -13.31 23.55 -5.52
CA PHE A 442 -14.64 23.03 -5.80
C PHE A 442 -15.51 22.98 -4.53
N GLY A 443 -15.00 22.43 -3.45
CA GLY A 443 -15.66 22.33 -2.15
C GLY A 443 -16.74 21.26 -2.04
N SER A 444 -17.29 20.75 -3.16
CA SER A 444 -18.24 19.62 -3.17
C SER A 444 -18.23 18.90 -4.53
N VAL A 445 -18.79 17.68 -4.55
CA VAL A 445 -18.87 16.83 -5.76
C VAL A 445 -19.70 17.52 -6.86
N GLU A 446 -20.77 18.22 -6.49
CA GLU A 446 -21.68 18.90 -7.44
C GLU A 446 -21.00 20.07 -8.17
N LYS A 447 -19.92 20.61 -7.62
CA LYS A 447 -19.15 21.71 -8.21
C LYS A 447 -17.95 21.25 -9.04
N LEU A 448 -17.69 19.94 -9.09
CA LEU A 448 -16.68 19.40 -9.98
C LEU A 448 -17.02 19.72 -11.44
N PRO A 449 -16.01 19.86 -12.30
CA PRO A 449 -16.25 20.11 -13.73
C PRO A 449 -17.06 18.98 -14.38
N ALA A 450 -17.84 19.31 -15.40
CA ALA A 450 -18.58 18.31 -16.16
C ALA A 450 -17.64 17.24 -16.74
N GLY A 451 -17.99 15.98 -16.52
CA GLY A 451 -17.15 14.84 -16.90
C GLY A 451 -16.09 14.43 -15.87
N ALA A 452 -16.04 15.10 -14.70
CA ALA A 452 -15.19 14.65 -13.60
C ALA A 452 -15.56 13.22 -13.16
N ARG A 453 -14.56 12.41 -12.86
CA ARG A 453 -14.70 11.07 -12.31
C ARG A 453 -14.75 11.15 -10.79
N THR A 454 -15.52 10.28 -10.16
CA THR A 454 -15.72 10.28 -8.70
C THR A 454 -15.49 8.93 -8.05
N THR A 455 -14.76 8.03 -8.71
CA THR A 455 -14.43 6.71 -8.15
C THR A 455 -12.98 6.34 -8.40
N ILE A 456 -12.31 5.82 -7.38
CA ILE A 456 -10.96 5.25 -7.51
C ILE A 456 -10.93 4.10 -8.53
N LYS A 457 -12.02 3.34 -8.65
CA LYS A 457 -12.12 2.23 -9.60
C LYS A 457 -11.91 2.71 -11.03
N ALA A 458 -12.64 3.74 -11.45
CA ALA A 458 -12.50 4.31 -12.79
C ALA A 458 -11.09 4.89 -13.02
N LEU A 459 -10.51 5.56 -12.00
CA LEU A 459 -9.13 6.05 -12.06
C LEU A 459 -8.15 4.93 -12.43
N ILE A 460 -8.27 3.80 -11.75
CA ILE A 460 -7.37 2.66 -11.90
C ILE A 460 -7.59 1.95 -13.25
N GLU A 461 -8.83 1.65 -13.59
CA GLU A 461 -9.18 0.94 -14.83
C GLU A 461 -8.78 1.72 -16.09
N GLU A 462 -8.90 3.04 -16.07
CA GLU A 462 -8.63 3.90 -17.21
C GLU A 462 -7.13 4.27 -17.34
N ASN A 463 -6.39 4.34 -16.23
CA ASN A 463 -5.06 4.95 -16.23
C ASN A 463 -3.91 4.01 -15.84
N PHE A 464 -4.17 2.92 -15.12
CA PHE A 464 -3.13 1.97 -14.74
C PHE A 464 -3.19 0.75 -15.64
N ASP A 465 -2.05 0.36 -16.24
CA ASP A 465 -1.96 -0.89 -16.98
C ASP A 465 -2.02 -2.12 -16.06
N ARG A 466 -2.05 -3.32 -16.65
CA ARG A 466 -2.22 -4.56 -15.89
C ARG A 466 -1.13 -4.76 -14.84
N GLU A 467 0.12 -4.52 -15.19
CA GLU A 467 1.28 -4.72 -14.32
C GLU A 467 1.27 -3.73 -13.15
N MET A 468 1.02 -2.45 -13.44
CA MET A 468 0.84 -1.43 -12.40
C MET A 468 -0.33 -1.76 -11.49
N ARG A 469 -1.46 -2.24 -12.04
CA ARG A 469 -2.62 -2.65 -11.26
C ARG A 469 -2.27 -3.77 -10.29
N GLN A 470 -1.57 -4.79 -10.73
CA GLN A 470 -1.12 -5.89 -9.87
C GLN A 470 -0.29 -5.36 -8.69
N THR A 471 0.75 -4.59 -8.97
CA THR A 471 1.65 -4.03 -7.94
C THR A 471 0.90 -3.22 -6.87
N TYR A 472 -0.11 -2.44 -7.27
CA TYR A 472 -0.82 -1.54 -6.35
C TYR A 472 -2.07 -2.17 -5.71
N PHE A 473 -2.66 -3.19 -6.33
CA PHE A 473 -3.88 -3.83 -5.80
C PHE A 473 -3.63 -4.86 -4.72
N ASP A 474 -2.48 -5.54 -4.73
CA ASP A 474 -2.21 -6.62 -3.78
C ASP A 474 -2.34 -6.17 -2.32
N LEU A 475 -1.95 -4.94 -2.01
CA LEU A 475 -2.08 -4.39 -0.66
C LEU A 475 -3.53 -4.08 -0.24
N ARG A 476 -4.38 -3.64 -1.17
CA ARG A 476 -5.80 -3.33 -0.89
C ARG A 476 -6.64 -4.60 -0.76
N TRP A 477 -6.39 -5.57 -1.64
CA TRP A 477 -7.05 -6.87 -1.57
C TRP A 477 -6.74 -7.58 -0.27
N ALA A 478 -5.50 -7.54 0.18
CA ALA A 478 -5.10 -8.11 1.46
C ALA A 478 -5.88 -7.52 2.64
N ALA A 479 -6.13 -6.21 2.67
CA ALA A 479 -6.94 -5.58 3.72
C ALA A 479 -8.42 -6.04 3.67
N GLY A 480 -9.05 -6.05 2.50
CA GLY A 480 -10.42 -6.52 2.32
C GLY A 480 -10.60 -8.01 2.60
N LEU A 481 -9.61 -8.83 2.23
CA LEU A 481 -9.61 -10.26 2.54
C LEU A 481 -9.44 -10.52 4.04
N LYS A 482 -8.66 -9.71 4.74
CA LYS A 482 -8.52 -9.77 6.22
C LYS A 482 -9.85 -9.49 6.93
N GLU A 483 -10.53 -8.42 6.54
CA GLU A 483 -11.84 -8.08 7.08
C GLU A 483 -12.87 -9.18 6.81
N LYS A 484 -12.89 -9.72 5.59
CA LYS A 484 -13.75 -10.83 5.20
C LYS A 484 -13.47 -12.08 6.04
N ALA A 485 -12.20 -12.44 6.21
CA ALA A 485 -11.79 -13.59 7.03
C ALA A 485 -12.15 -13.40 8.50
N GLN A 486 -12.00 -12.19 9.05
CA GLN A 486 -12.44 -11.86 10.41
C GLN A 486 -13.94 -12.07 10.56
N LYS A 487 -14.73 -11.44 9.68
CA LYS A 487 -16.19 -11.54 9.71
C LYS A 487 -16.67 -13.00 9.64
N TRP A 488 -16.03 -13.83 8.83
CA TRP A 488 -16.38 -15.24 8.70
C TRP A 488 -16.01 -16.05 9.94
N ALA A 489 -14.82 -15.85 10.51
CA ALA A 489 -14.41 -16.51 11.74
C ALA A 489 -15.33 -16.15 12.93
N ASP A 490 -15.78 -14.88 13.00
CA ASP A 490 -16.67 -14.41 14.06
C ASP A 490 -18.06 -15.08 14.02
N THR A 491 -18.52 -15.59 12.84
CA THR A 491 -19.79 -16.33 12.75
C THR A 491 -19.81 -17.62 13.57
N LEU A 492 -18.64 -18.14 13.93
CA LEU A 492 -18.54 -19.37 14.73
C LEU A 492 -18.77 -19.15 16.24
N HIS A 493 -18.69 -17.90 16.71
CA HIS A 493 -18.83 -17.55 18.12
C HIS A 493 -18.00 -18.44 19.05
N LEU A 494 -16.71 -18.64 18.71
CA LEU A 494 -15.81 -19.48 19.51
C LEU A 494 -15.44 -18.78 20.83
N ASP A 495 -15.51 -19.52 21.94
CA ASP A 495 -15.16 -19.00 23.27
C ASP A 495 -13.65 -18.76 23.43
N ASP A 496 -12.81 -19.36 22.55
CA ASP A 496 -11.36 -19.22 22.54
C ASP A 496 -10.90 -18.18 21.50
N PRO A 497 -10.44 -17.00 21.94
CA PRO A 497 -9.92 -15.97 21.03
C PRO A 497 -8.68 -16.40 20.24
N ALA A 498 -7.85 -17.31 20.79
CA ALA A 498 -6.69 -17.80 20.08
C ALA A 498 -7.12 -18.72 18.91
N LYS A 499 -8.09 -19.58 19.16
CA LYS A 499 -8.70 -20.45 18.16
C LYS A 499 -9.37 -19.64 17.06
N THR A 500 -10.14 -18.59 17.42
CA THR A 500 -10.76 -17.66 16.45
C THR A 500 -9.71 -17.02 15.56
N ARG A 501 -8.60 -16.56 16.13
CA ARG A 501 -7.49 -15.98 15.39
C ARG A 501 -6.85 -16.98 14.39
N CYS A 502 -6.64 -18.22 14.82
CA CYS A 502 -6.08 -19.27 13.96
C CYS A 502 -6.99 -19.58 12.77
N VAL A 503 -8.31 -19.75 13.02
CA VAL A 503 -9.32 -19.98 11.99
C VAL A 503 -9.33 -18.84 10.98
N ARG A 504 -9.37 -17.60 11.46
CA ARG A 504 -9.28 -16.42 10.62
C ARG A 504 -8.01 -16.41 9.76
N GLY A 505 -6.88 -16.81 10.35
CA GLY A 505 -5.60 -16.90 9.66
C GLY A 505 -5.61 -17.87 8.49
N LEU A 506 -6.19 -19.05 8.69
CA LEU A 506 -6.34 -20.05 7.63
C LEU A 506 -7.24 -19.54 6.49
N ILE A 507 -8.38 -18.94 6.85
CA ILE A 507 -9.30 -18.36 5.88
C ILE A 507 -8.61 -17.26 5.06
N TYR A 508 -7.91 -16.35 5.73
CA TYR A 508 -7.18 -15.27 5.04
C TYR A 508 -6.10 -15.81 4.10
N ALA A 509 -5.27 -16.74 4.58
CA ALA A 509 -4.20 -17.33 3.78
C ALA A 509 -4.74 -17.99 2.50
N HIS A 510 -5.82 -18.74 2.62
CA HIS A 510 -6.48 -19.39 1.50
C HIS A 510 -7.09 -18.37 0.52
N LEU A 511 -7.90 -17.42 1.02
CA LEU A 511 -8.49 -16.37 0.19
C LEU A 511 -7.42 -15.57 -0.57
N ASN A 512 -6.31 -15.28 0.09
CA ASN A 512 -5.20 -14.57 -0.53
C ASN A 512 -4.52 -15.42 -1.61
N ALA A 513 -4.24 -16.68 -1.33
CA ALA A 513 -3.61 -17.60 -2.29
C ALA A 513 -4.48 -17.79 -3.55
N VAL A 514 -5.76 -18.09 -3.39
CA VAL A 514 -6.72 -18.24 -4.50
C VAL A 514 -6.85 -16.94 -5.29
N THR A 515 -6.95 -15.80 -4.61
CA THR A 515 -7.07 -14.50 -5.29
C THR A 515 -5.80 -14.15 -6.07
N THR A 516 -4.63 -14.39 -5.50
CA THR A 516 -3.34 -14.15 -6.15
C THR A 516 -3.19 -15.04 -7.39
N TRP A 517 -3.44 -16.35 -7.23
CA TRP A 517 -3.40 -17.28 -8.36
C TRP A 517 -4.30 -16.84 -9.50
N HIS A 518 -5.57 -16.57 -9.22
CA HIS A 518 -6.52 -16.13 -10.24
C HIS A 518 -6.06 -14.84 -10.94
N ASN A 519 -5.55 -13.85 -10.20
CA ASN A 519 -5.09 -12.59 -10.79
C ASN A 519 -3.89 -12.78 -11.72
N GLU A 520 -3.01 -13.73 -11.41
CA GLU A 520 -1.81 -14.02 -12.18
C GLU A 520 -2.08 -14.91 -13.40
N HIS A 521 -3.10 -15.80 -13.35
CA HIS A 521 -3.31 -16.86 -14.32
C HIS A 521 -4.67 -16.78 -15.05
N ALA A 522 -5.50 -15.76 -14.78
CA ALA A 522 -6.85 -15.67 -15.36
C ALA A 522 -6.91 -15.74 -16.91
N ASP A 523 -5.83 -15.34 -17.57
CA ASP A 523 -5.72 -15.34 -19.03
C ASP A 523 -4.87 -16.50 -19.59
N ASP A 524 -4.42 -17.44 -18.74
CA ASP A 524 -3.53 -18.53 -19.18
C ASP A 524 -4.24 -19.54 -20.09
N CYS A 525 -5.56 -19.68 -19.94
CA CYS A 525 -6.34 -20.52 -20.85
C CYS A 525 -6.72 -19.72 -22.12
N PRO A 526 -6.15 -20.04 -23.28
CA PRO A 526 -6.44 -19.34 -24.52
C PRO A 526 -7.89 -19.56 -24.98
N ALA A 527 -8.36 -18.68 -25.86
CA ALA A 527 -9.63 -18.87 -26.53
C ALA A 527 -9.63 -20.19 -27.32
N GLY A 528 -10.72 -20.94 -27.23
CA GLY A 528 -10.82 -22.25 -27.84
C GLY A 528 -12.22 -22.83 -27.78
N VAL A 529 -12.34 -24.09 -28.13
CA VAL A 529 -13.59 -24.86 -28.06
C VAL A 529 -13.46 -25.99 -27.05
N ASN A 530 -14.54 -26.31 -26.39
CA ASN A 530 -14.63 -27.49 -25.53
C ASN A 530 -14.49 -28.76 -26.41
N PRO A 531 -13.47 -29.60 -26.17
CA PRO A 531 -13.22 -30.78 -27.02
C PRO A 531 -14.34 -31.84 -26.93
N ARG A 532 -15.21 -31.79 -25.92
CA ARG A 532 -16.30 -32.73 -25.74
C ARG A 532 -17.59 -32.26 -26.40
N THR A 533 -17.89 -30.96 -26.35
CA THR A 533 -19.17 -30.40 -26.85
C THR A 533 -19.01 -29.67 -28.18
N GLY A 534 -17.79 -29.25 -28.56
CA GLY A 534 -17.53 -28.43 -29.74
C GLY A 534 -17.94 -26.95 -29.57
N GLU A 535 -18.45 -26.56 -28.39
CA GLU A 535 -18.87 -25.19 -28.10
C GLU A 535 -17.68 -24.30 -27.78
N VAL A 536 -17.80 -23.01 -28.12
CA VAL A 536 -16.77 -22.00 -27.77
C VAL A 536 -16.73 -21.85 -26.25
N LEU A 537 -15.52 -21.91 -25.68
CA LEU A 537 -15.31 -21.69 -24.26
C LEU A 537 -15.67 -20.23 -23.90
N ARG A 538 -16.61 -20.07 -22.96
CA ARG A 538 -16.94 -18.77 -22.37
C ARG A 538 -15.73 -18.26 -21.55
N GLU A 539 -15.69 -16.98 -21.27
CA GLU A 539 -14.66 -16.40 -20.42
C GLU A 539 -14.59 -17.11 -19.04
N VAL A 540 -15.75 -17.35 -18.41
CA VAL A 540 -15.81 -18.05 -17.12
C VAL A 540 -15.28 -19.49 -17.20
N ASP A 541 -15.50 -20.19 -18.30
CA ASP A 541 -14.98 -21.56 -18.49
C ASP A 541 -13.45 -21.54 -18.57
N ARG A 542 -12.87 -20.56 -19.24
CA ARG A 542 -11.42 -20.39 -19.34
C ARG A 542 -10.80 -20.02 -17.99
N GLN A 543 -11.48 -19.17 -17.22
CA GLN A 543 -11.06 -18.81 -15.85
C GLN A 543 -11.08 -20.05 -14.94
N ILE A 544 -12.13 -20.85 -14.98
CA ILE A 544 -12.21 -22.10 -14.22
C ILE A 544 -11.07 -23.07 -14.58
N ILE A 545 -10.75 -23.19 -15.87
CA ILE A 545 -9.65 -24.04 -16.34
C ILE A 545 -8.31 -23.54 -15.79
N ALA A 546 -8.06 -22.24 -15.83
CA ALA A 546 -6.84 -21.63 -15.32
C ALA A 546 -6.73 -21.79 -13.79
N ASP A 547 -7.82 -21.55 -13.07
CA ASP A 547 -7.85 -21.68 -11.61
C ASP A 547 -7.80 -23.13 -11.14
N ALA A 548 -8.30 -24.08 -11.92
CA ALA A 548 -8.17 -25.52 -11.61
C ALA A 548 -6.71 -26.02 -11.60
N ALA A 549 -5.77 -25.26 -12.18
CA ALA A 549 -4.36 -25.59 -12.19
C ALA A 549 -3.61 -25.11 -10.94
N GLN A 550 -4.28 -24.44 -10.00
CA GLN A 550 -3.66 -23.94 -8.77
C GLN A 550 -3.09 -25.05 -7.89
N PRO A 551 -2.07 -24.75 -7.06
CA PRO A 551 -1.48 -25.74 -6.16
C PRO A 551 -2.52 -26.32 -5.19
N ARG A 552 -2.65 -27.63 -5.17
CA ARG A 552 -3.57 -28.34 -4.28
C ARG A 552 -3.32 -28.08 -2.79
N SER A 553 -2.09 -27.70 -2.45
CA SER A 553 -1.72 -27.31 -1.09
C SER A 553 -2.53 -26.13 -0.54
N TYR A 554 -3.09 -25.26 -1.38
CA TYR A 554 -3.95 -24.15 -0.91
C TYR A 554 -5.20 -24.69 -0.24
N HIS A 555 -5.90 -25.62 -0.94
CA HIS A 555 -7.06 -26.32 -0.43
C HIS A 555 -6.72 -27.17 0.81
N GLU A 556 -5.71 -28.00 0.70
CA GLU A 556 -5.32 -28.95 1.77
C GLU A 556 -4.91 -28.22 3.06
N THR A 557 -4.20 -27.13 2.97
CA THR A 557 -3.82 -26.33 4.15
C THR A 557 -5.05 -25.75 4.86
N LEU A 558 -6.00 -25.20 4.12
CA LEU A 558 -7.23 -24.69 4.71
C LEU A 558 -8.03 -25.83 5.37
N MET A 559 -8.33 -26.88 4.64
CA MET A 559 -9.25 -27.94 5.09
C MET A 559 -8.66 -28.75 6.26
N SER A 560 -7.38 -29.12 6.19
CA SER A 560 -6.72 -29.81 7.31
C SER A 560 -6.62 -28.90 8.54
N GLY A 561 -6.30 -27.63 8.35
CA GLY A 561 -6.23 -26.65 9.45
C GLY A 561 -7.58 -26.44 10.11
N LEU A 562 -8.66 -26.25 9.34
CA LEU A 562 -10.00 -26.11 9.90
C LEU A 562 -10.45 -27.38 10.64
N ARG A 563 -10.31 -28.56 10.01
CA ARG A 563 -10.71 -29.83 10.59
C ARG A 563 -9.90 -30.21 11.84
N SER A 564 -8.68 -29.72 11.98
CA SER A 564 -7.88 -29.93 13.21
C SER A 564 -8.38 -29.14 14.43
N MET A 565 -9.19 -28.10 14.20
CA MET A 565 -9.59 -27.17 15.26
C MET A 565 -11.12 -27.06 15.43
N LEU A 566 -11.90 -27.40 14.42
CA LEU A 566 -13.34 -27.18 14.37
C LEU A 566 -14.10 -28.48 14.26
N THR A 567 -15.37 -28.48 14.68
CA THR A 567 -16.32 -29.56 14.33
C THR A 567 -16.71 -29.47 12.85
N GLU A 568 -17.15 -30.57 12.26
CA GLU A 568 -17.61 -30.57 10.85
C GLU A 568 -18.75 -29.56 10.62
N GLU A 569 -19.63 -29.34 11.60
CA GLU A 569 -20.68 -28.32 11.51
C GLU A 569 -20.06 -26.91 11.40
N GLN A 570 -19.04 -26.62 12.21
CA GLN A 570 -18.34 -25.34 12.18
C GLN A 570 -17.53 -25.18 10.87
N VAL A 571 -16.91 -26.25 10.37
CA VAL A 571 -16.26 -26.25 9.06
C VAL A 571 -17.28 -25.92 7.97
N CYS A 572 -18.43 -26.60 7.95
CA CYS A 572 -19.52 -26.33 7.03
C CYS A 572 -19.97 -24.87 7.04
N LYS A 573 -20.09 -24.25 8.21
CA LYS A 573 -20.41 -22.83 8.36
C LYS A 573 -19.40 -21.93 7.65
N ILE A 574 -18.10 -22.22 7.78
CA ILE A 574 -17.05 -21.47 7.08
C ILE A 574 -17.18 -21.68 5.56
N LEU A 575 -17.32 -22.91 5.09
CA LEU A 575 -17.46 -23.19 3.66
C LEU A 575 -18.73 -22.53 3.07
N ASP A 576 -19.80 -22.44 3.84
CA ASP A 576 -21.01 -21.70 3.46
C ASP A 576 -20.76 -20.18 3.32
N CYS A 577 -19.83 -19.63 4.08
CA CYS A 577 -19.42 -18.23 3.88
C CYS A 577 -18.75 -18.02 2.50
N TYR A 578 -17.91 -18.96 2.05
CA TYR A 578 -17.30 -18.92 0.70
C TYR A 578 -18.35 -18.99 -0.41
N THR A 579 -19.36 -19.81 -0.21
CA THR A 579 -20.35 -20.13 -1.26
C THR A 579 -21.72 -19.47 -1.04
N VAL A 580 -21.81 -18.56 -0.08
CA VAL A 580 -23.03 -17.77 0.24
C VAL A 580 -24.24 -18.67 0.53
N GLY A 581 -24.02 -19.80 1.24
CA GLY A 581 -25.07 -20.71 1.65
C GLY A 581 -25.78 -21.45 0.49
N LYS A 582 -25.10 -21.64 -0.65
CA LYS A 582 -25.70 -22.25 -1.86
C LYS A 582 -26.23 -23.69 -1.65
N VAL A 583 -25.62 -24.45 -0.70
CA VAL A 583 -26.08 -25.83 -0.42
C VAL A 583 -27.54 -25.81 0.05
N GLU A 584 -27.79 -25.11 1.15
CA GLU A 584 -29.13 -25.07 1.75
C GLU A 584 -30.14 -24.33 0.85
N PHE A 585 -29.71 -23.30 0.14
CA PHE A 585 -30.54 -22.61 -0.83
C PHE A 585 -31.01 -23.57 -1.94
N THR A 586 -30.11 -24.41 -2.47
CA THR A 586 -30.44 -25.35 -3.54
C THR A 586 -31.28 -26.52 -3.01
N MET A 587 -30.95 -27.04 -1.82
CA MET A 587 -31.75 -28.11 -1.19
C MET A 587 -33.19 -27.69 -0.92
N ARG A 588 -33.43 -26.48 -0.46
CA ARG A 588 -34.78 -25.93 -0.32
C ARG A 588 -35.52 -25.96 -1.66
N ALA A 589 -34.86 -25.53 -2.73
CA ALA A 589 -35.46 -25.58 -4.06
C ALA A 589 -35.80 -27.03 -4.49
N TYR A 590 -34.93 -27.99 -4.25
CA TYR A 590 -35.21 -29.41 -4.56
C TYR A 590 -36.38 -29.97 -3.74
N ARG A 591 -36.46 -29.66 -2.45
CA ARG A 591 -37.58 -30.05 -1.58
C ARG A 591 -38.92 -29.44 -2.04
N ASP A 592 -38.88 -28.23 -2.60
CA ASP A 592 -40.06 -27.57 -3.18
C ASP A 592 -40.46 -28.14 -4.55
N ILE A 593 -39.49 -28.54 -5.38
CA ILE A 593 -39.69 -29.02 -6.76
C ILE A 593 -40.08 -30.51 -6.80
N VAL A 594 -39.41 -31.34 -5.95
CA VAL A 594 -39.55 -32.80 -5.97
C VAL A 594 -40.69 -33.24 -5.03
N PRO A 595 -41.82 -33.72 -5.54
CA PRO A 595 -42.93 -34.15 -4.69
C PRO A 595 -42.52 -35.34 -3.80
N ASN A 596 -42.73 -35.22 -2.49
CA ASN A 596 -42.42 -36.28 -1.51
C ASN A 596 -41.00 -36.82 -1.67
N ILE A 597 -40.04 -35.93 -1.70
CA ILE A 597 -38.61 -36.30 -1.76
C ILE A 597 -38.29 -37.28 -0.62
N THR A 598 -37.67 -38.41 -0.95
CA THR A 598 -37.30 -39.40 0.06
C THR A 598 -36.05 -39.00 0.81
N ALA A 599 -35.85 -39.54 2.02
CA ALA A 599 -34.62 -39.28 2.81
C ALA A 599 -33.34 -39.68 2.08
N VAL A 600 -33.41 -40.71 1.21
CA VAL A 600 -32.25 -41.13 0.38
C VAL A 600 -31.96 -40.11 -0.69
N GLU A 601 -32.97 -39.66 -1.44
CA GLU A 601 -32.81 -38.62 -2.46
C GLU A 601 -32.32 -37.31 -1.89
N ASP A 602 -32.88 -36.88 -0.76
CA ASP A 602 -32.44 -35.68 -0.03
C ASP A 602 -30.96 -35.80 0.36
N SER A 603 -30.55 -36.92 0.95
CA SER A 603 -29.17 -37.19 1.37
C SER A 603 -28.20 -37.23 0.19
N VAL A 604 -28.57 -37.87 -0.93
CA VAL A 604 -27.68 -37.92 -2.12
C VAL A 604 -27.49 -36.55 -2.73
N CYS A 605 -28.55 -35.77 -2.89
CA CYS A 605 -28.46 -34.41 -3.40
C CYS A 605 -27.65 -33.50 -2.45
N TYR A 606 -27.89 -33.62 -1.15
CA TYR A 606 -27.15 -32.90 -0.14
C TYR A 606 -25.64 -33.20 -0.22
N ASN A 607 -25.26 -34.46 -0.33
CA ASN A 607 -23.85 -34.87 -0.46
C ASN A 607 -23.22 -34.32 -1.74
N TYR A 608 -23.87 -34.38 -2.88
CA TYR A 608 -23.37 -33.77 -4.12
C TYR A 608 -23.19 -32.27 -3.98
N LEU A 609 -24.08 -31.54 -3.32
CA LEU A 609 -23.96 -30.11 -3.11
C LEU A 609 -22.89 -29.79 -2.07
N CYS A 610 -22.62 -30.64 -1.10
CA CYS A 610 -21.47 -30.50 -0.18
C CYS A 610 -20.14 -30.68 -0.91
N GLU A 611 -20.06 -31.66 -1.84
CA GLU A 611 -18.87 -31.79 -2.71
C GLU A 611 -18.70 -30.54 -3.59
N ALA A 612 -19.77 -30.02 -4.18
CA ALA A 612 -19.74 -28.76 -4.92
C ALA A 612 -19.21 -27.59 -4.08
N ARG A 613 -19.67 -27.50 -2.83
CA ARG A 613 -19.24 -26.46 -1.88
C ARG A 613 -17.75 -26.56 -1.59
N GLU A 614 -17.26 -27.75 -1.24
CA GLU A 614 -15.84 -27.95 -0.93
C GLU A 614 -14.94 -27.68 -2.16
N MET A 615 -15.39 -28.06 -3.37
CA MET A 615 -14.67 -27.73 -4.60
C MET A 615 -14.71 -26.23 -4.91
N ALA A 616 -15.84 -25.57 -4.68
CA ALA A 616 -16.07 -24.19 -5.09
C ALA A 616 -15.29 -23.14 -4.27
N ILE A 617 -14.79 -23.48 -3.07
CA ILE A 617 -14.01 -22.55 -2.26
C ILE A 617 -12.69 -22.15 -2.92
N ASP A 618 -12.19 -22.96 -3.82
CA ASP A 618 -10.92 -22.75 -4.52
C ASP A 618 -11.06 -21.80 -5.72
N TYR A 619 -12.22 -21.18 -5.90
CA TYR A 619 -12.48 -20.23 -6.98
C TYR A 619 -12.81 -18.85 -6.44
N LYS A 620 -12.28 -17.82 -7.13
CA LYS A 620 -12.35 -16.45 -6.66
C LYS A 620 -13.73 -15.79 -6.84
N THR A 621 -14.37 -16.02 -7.99
CA THR A 621 -15.56 -15.26 -8.36
C THR A 621 -16.86 -16.03 -8.14
N MET A 622 -17.95 -15.29 -7.86
CA MET A 622 -19.28 -15.88 -7.73
C MET A 622 -19.81 -16.51 -9.04
N LYS A 623 -19.27 -16.10 -10.20
CA LYS A 623 -19.60 -16.73 -11.48
C LYS A 623 -19.03 -18.14 -11.52
N GLU A 624 -17.74 -18.31 -11.25
CA GLU A 624 -17.06 -19.60 -11.19
C GLU A 624 -17.71 -20.54 -10.16
N ILE A 625 -17.90 -20.04 -8.92
CA ILE A 625 -18.61 -20.78 -7.86
C ILE A 625 -19.98 -21.27 -8.35
N SER A 626 -20.72 -20.45 -9.09
CA SER A 626 -22.03 -20.82 -9.60
C SER A 626 -21.96 -21.89 -10.69
N GLU A 627 -20.96 -21.86 -11.56
CA GLU A 627 -20.73 -22.89 -12.59
C GLU A 627 -20.33 -24.22 -11.96
N ILE A 628 -19.48 -24.22 -10.92
CA ILE A 628 -19.19 -25.46 -10.18
C ILE A 628 -20.46 -26.06 -9.58
N PHE A 629 -21.30 -25.24 -8.94
CA PHE A 629 -22.58 -25.71 -8.43
C PHE A 629 -23.52 -26.20 -9.53
N ALA A 630 -23.49 -25.64 -10.75
CA ALA A 630 -24.29 -26.11 -11.87
C ALA A 630 -23.94 -27.55 -12.27
N ILE A 631 -22.65 -27.90 -12.32
CA ILE A 631 -22.19 -29.27 -12.60
C ILE A 631 -22.79 -30.29 -11.61
N TYR A 632 -22.81 -29.92 -10.33
CA TYR A 632 -23.34 -30.84 -9.31
C TYR A 632 -24.86 -30.84 -9.23
N LYS A 633 -25.53 -29.77 -9.66
CA LYS A 633 -26.98 -29.78 -9.88
C LYS A 633 -27.36 -30.74 -11.00
N ASP A 634 -26.60 -30.74 -12.09
CA ASP A 634 -26.82 -31.71 -13.18
C ASP A 634 -26.71 -33.16 -12.67
N LYS A 635 -25.74 -33.46 -11.78
CA LYS A 635 -25.64 -34.77 -11.11
C LYS A 635 -26.87 -35.08 -10.25
N CYS A 636 -27.41 -34.14 -9.51
CA CYS A 636 -28.65 -34.32 -8.75
C CYS A 636 -29.84 -34.60 -9.67
N GLU A 637 -29.97 -33.85 -10.76
CA GLU A 637 -31.06 -34.02 -11.74
C GLU A 637 -30.95 -35.33 -12.49
N GLU A 638 -29.75 -35.77 -12.85
CA GLU A 638 -29.48 -37.09 -13.42
C GLU A 638 -29.82 -38.21 -12.45
N TYR A 639 -29.47 -38.03 -11.14
CA TYR A 639 -29.86 -39.00 -10.12
C TYR A 639 -31.39 -39.17 -10.03
N PHE A 640 -32.16 -38.10 -10.03
CA PHE A 640 -33.63 -38.17 -10.07
C PHE A 640 -34.13 -38.93 -11.33
N ASN A 641 -33.60 -38.55 -12.49
CA ASN A 641 -34.00 -39.16 -13.77
C ASN A 641 -33.68 -40.66 -13.82
N THR A 642 -32.58 -41.10 -13.26
CA THR A 642 -32.16 -42.53 -13.27
C THR A 642 -32.82 -43.36 -12.17
N HIS A 643 -33.44 -42.70 -11.16
CA HIS A 643 -34.11 -43.38 -10.04
C HIS A 643 -35.65 -43.25 -10.08
N GLY A 644 -36.22 -43.22 -11.28
CA GLY A 644 -37.66 -43.32 -11.49
C GLY A 644 -38.44 -42.02 -11.40
N ARG A 645 -37.74 -40.88 -11.38
CA ARG A 645 -38.35 -39.56 -11.45
C ARG A 645 -38.11 -38.93 -12.82
N ASN A 646 -38.89 -37.89 -13.15
CA ASN A 646 -38.73 -37.09 -14.35
C ASN A 646 -38.49 -35.63 -13.92
N TRP A 647 -37.22 -35.21 -13.84
CA TRP A 647 -36.84 -33.86 -13.40
C TRP A 647 -37.54 -32.76 -14.22
N ARG A 648 -37.55 -32.90 -15.54
CA ARG A 648 -38.11 -31.89 -16.44
C ARG A 648 -39.62 -31.70 -16.21
N GLU A 649 -40.33 -32.77 -15.90
CA GLU A 649 -41.76 -32.74 -15.60
C GLU A 649 -42.03 -32.10 -14.24
N MET A 650 -41.34 -32.55 -13.21
CA MET A 650 -41.45 -31.97 -11.86
C MET A 650 -41.15 -30.47 -11.84
N TYR A 651 -40.10 -30.04 -12.51
CA TYR A 651 -39.74 -28.63 -12.60
C TYR A 651 -40.78 -27.79 -13.34
N ARG A 652 -41.30 -28.30 -14.47
CA ARG A 652 -42.38 -27.65 -15.23
C ARG A 652 -43.65 -27.48 -14.38
N ASP A 653 -44.03 -28.50 -13.62
CA ASP A 653 -45.22 -28.43 -12.79
C ASP A 653 -45.05 -27.50 -11.58
N PHE A 654 -43.89 -27.47 -11.00
CA PHE A 654 -43.51 -26.49 -9.99
C PHE A 654 -43.61 -25.03 -10.53
N ILE A 655 -43.10 -24.76 -11.71
CA ILE A 655 -43.22 -23.43 -12.33
C ILE A 655 -44.66 -23.03 -12.56
N LYS A 656 -45.52 -23.97 -13.08
CA LYS A 656 -46.94 -23.70 -13.26
C LYS A 656 -47.65 -23.37 -11.95
N LYS A 657 -47.32 -24.10 -10.88
CA LYS A 657 -47.86 -23.85 -9.54
C LYS A 657 -47.49 -22.46 -9.04
N ARG A 658 -46.23 -22.10 -9.14
CA ARG A 658 -45.72 -20.76 -8.71
C ARG A 658 -46.33 -19.62 -9.53
N GLN A 659 -46.58 -19.82 -10.84
CA GLN A 659 -47.26 -18.82 -11.67
C GLN A 659 -48.72 -18.62 -11.25
N ALA A 660 -49.43 -19.75 -10.96
CA ALA A 660 -50.81 -19.69 -10.48
C ALA A 660 -50.93 -19.00 -9.09
N GLU A 661 -49.94 -19.18 -8.22
CA GLU A 661 -49.88 -18.51 -6.91
C GLU A 661 -49.62 -16.99 -7.04
N LYS A 662 -48.80 -16.56 -8.02
CA LYS A 662 -48.56 -15.14 -8.28
C LYS A 662 -49.73 -14.37 -8.91
N ASN A 663 -50.66 -15.12 -9.55
CA ASN A 663 -51.84 -14.55 -10.22
C ASN A 663 -53.07 -14.55 -9.31
N LYS A 664 -52.96 -15.05 -8.10
CA LYS A 664 -53.93 -14.93 -6.99
C LYS A 664 -53.55 -13.76 -6.08
#